data_05a8cc513343307c8618568c31eef957
#
_entry.id   05a8cc513343307c8618568c31eef957
#
_cell.length_a   1.000
_cell.length_b   1.000
_cell.length_c   1.000
_cell.angle_alpha   90.00
_cell.angle_beta   90.00
_cell.angle_gamma   90.00
#
_symmetry.space_group_name_H-M   'P 1'
#
loop_
_entity.id
_entity.type
_entity.pdbx_description
1 polymer ?
#
loop_
_entity_poly.entity_id
_entity_poly.type
_entity_poly.pdbx_seq_one_letter_code
_entity_poly.pdbx_strand_id
1 'polypeptide(L)'
;MRRLVPNLIWIACGTAAVVGLGVVALKRGESISAAWVLTAAVCSYLVAFRFYSKIIAAKVFALDATRRTPSERLNDGRDYCPTNRWIVFGHHFAAIAGPGPLVGPTLAAQFGYLPGAIWIIVGVALGGAVQDFVILASSVRRNGKTLGQMAKEEIGTVAGYTALVAVLGIMIVLIAVLALVVVNALGESPWGIVTVGLTIPIALLMGAYMRWFRPEKVLEATAIGIVLLIVALYAGRWVAEHPVYGPMFTLQRTTLAWAIMIYGFAASVLPVWLLLAPRDYLSAFVKIGVVIALALGIVIVLPPLHMPAVTQFVDGSGPVFAGKVFPFAFITIACGAISGFHALISSGTTPKILQREPDARFIGYGGMLMESLVATLALIAACALTPGEYFAINAPAAALGTTVESAAEAIRNWGFTLDPAQFNALTQQVGEQRLLSRTGGAPSLAVGMATIFSNAFSGSGALALWYHFAIMFEALFILTTLDAGTRVGRFMLQDLLKHAWAPLGRISWYPAVVITSAMFVAMWGYFLYQGVTDPLGGINSLWPLFGIANQLLASVALCVGTTVIIKMGKARFAWLTLVPLAWLVSVTMTAGYQKIFSPEPRLGFLSHARIFTDALAEGRIPAGAASADAARQIIFNDRLDAAVAAFFMLAVIVILAASAREWWTILSGRKAAVSTEVPYEPALAAAMLRADSLGTVVATEPARRTRRLAPRALFGAIGSAVHVIIGAPDWRRYANAIRSMPRRLDAGGAEVLATPTEFAAERLAARYSKPGSRCC
;
A
#
# COMPACT_ATOMS: atom_id res chain seq x y z
N MET A 1 11.99 39.40 9.08
CA MET A 1 12.16 38.21 9.91
C MET A 1 11.15 37.08 9.61
N ARG A 2 9.81 37.29 9.48
CA ARG A 2 8.82 36.17 9.21
C ARG A 2 9.04 35.31 7.94
N ARG A 3 9.76 35.79 6.93
CA ARG A 3 10.09 34.98 5.72
C ARG A 3 11.50 34.39 5.73
N LEU A 4 12.41 34.82 6.58
CA LEU A 4 13.78 34.29 6.65
C LEU A 4 13.87 32.93 7.32
N VAL A 5 13.17 32.75 8.47
CA VAL A 5 13.19 31.51 9.23
C VAL A 5 12.69 30.29 8.40
N PRO A 6 11.54 30.38 7.69
CA PRO A 6 11.12 29.27 6.82
C PRO A 6 12.13 28.94 5.72
N ASN A 7 12.78 29.96 5.13
CA ASN A 7 13.76 29.71 4.08
C ASN A 7 15.03 29.03 4.63
N LEU A 8 15.50 29.43 5.81
CA LEU A 8 16.65 28.79 6.48
C LEU A 8 16.39 27.33 6.82
N ILE A 9 15.18 26.98 7.28
CA ILE A 9 14.79 25.59 7.54
C ILE A 9 14.87 24.75 6.24
N TRP A 10 14.38 25.28 5.12
CA TRP A 10 14.44 24.54 3.86
C TRP A 10 15.83 24.45 3.26
N ILE A 11 16.67 25.48 3.46
CA ILE A 11 18.09 25.41 3.10
C ILE A 11 18.79 24.33 3.96
N ALA A 12 18.54 24.30 5.26
CA ALA A 12 19.09 23.27 6.15
C ALA A 12 18.64 21.86 5.75
N CYS A 13 17.34 21.66 5.45
CA CYS A 13 16.85 20.39 4.94
C CYS A 13 17.48 20.00 3.61
N GLY A 14 17.62 20.92 2.67
CA GLY A 14 18.27 20.69 1.38
C GLY A 14 19.75 20.33 1.56
N THR A 15 20.48 21.05 2.42
CA THR A 15 21.88 20.75 2.75
C THR A 15 22.00 19.39 3.42
N ALA A 16 21.14 19.08 4.40
CA ALA A 16 21.14 17.77 5.07
C ALA A 16 20.84 16.62 4.11
N ALA A 17 19.95 16.82 3.15
CA ALA A 17 19.67 15.83 2.10
C ALA A 17 20.93 15.57 1.23
N VAL A 18 21.57 16.64 0.77
CA VAL A 18 22.80 16.53 -0.09
C VAL A 18 23.96 15.91 0.69
N VAL A 19 24.21 16.35 1.93
CA VAL A 19 25.25 15.80 2.79
C VAL A 19 24.96 14.34 3.10
N GLY A 20 23.71 14.00 3.48
CA GLY A 20 23.29 12.64 3.77
C GLY A 20 23.49 11.71 2.57
N LEU A 21 23.01 12.10 1.38
CA LEU A 21 23.22 11.34 0.15
C LEU A 21 24.70 11.24 -0.23
N GLY A 22 25.47 12.33 -0.03
CA GLY A 22 26.90 12.35 -0.29
C GLY A 22 27.65 11.36 0.60
N VAL A 23 27.37 11.33 1.91
CA VAL A 23 27.97 10.37 2.85
C VAL A 23 27.61 8.95 2.46
N VAL A 24 26.33 8.67 2.17
CA VAL A 24 25.86 7.34 1.76
C VAL A 24 26.51 6.86 0.47
N ALA A 25 26.75 7.77 -0.50
CA ALA A 25 27.29 7.42 -1.81
C ALA A 25 28.81 7.35 -1.86
N LEU A 26 29.51 8.20 -1.10
CA LEU A 26 30.96 8.39 -1.25
C LEU A 26 31.82 7.61 -0.23
N LYS A 27 31.29 7.38 0.99
CA LYS A 27 31.98 6.60 1.99
C LYS A 27 31.92 5.11 1.68
N ARG A 28 32.97 4.57 1.10
CA ARG A 28 33.12 3.15 0.75
C ARG A 28 34.21 2.53 1.62
N GLY A 29 33.89 1.37 2.23
CA GLY A 29 34.89 0.64 3.04
C GLY A 29 34.92 1.00 4.53
N GLU A 30 34.18 2.01 4.98
CA GLU A 30 33.98 2.33 6.39
C GLU A 30 32.54 2.04 6.82
N SER A 31 32.32 1.62 8.05
CA SER A 31 30.96 1.47 8.61
C SER A 31 30.30 2.85 8.74
N ILE A 32 29.13 3.00 8.13
CA ILE A 32 28.33 4.23 8.22
C ILE A 32 27.19 4.02 9.21
N SER A 33 26.90 5.06 9.99
CA SER A 33 25.67 5.04 10.80
C SER A 33 24.42 5.07 9.90
N ALA A 34 23.46 4.22 10.23
CA ALA A 34 22.13 4.19 9.58
C ALA A 34 21.39 5.54 9.61
N ALA A 35 21.71 6.41 10.57
CA ALA A 35 21.14 7.75 10.66
C ALA A 35 21.41 8.61 9.41
N TRP A 36 22.50 8.37 8.67
CA TRP A 36 22.75 9.09 7.42
C TRP A 36 21.77 8.72 6.32
N VAL A 37 21.42 7.42 6.19
CA VAL A 37 20.41 6.96 5.22
C VAL A 37 19.04 7.51 5.59
N LEU A 38 18.68 7.47 6.87
CA LEU A 38 17.43 8.04 7.37
C LEU A 38 17.36 9.55 7.13
N THR A 39 18.42 10.29 7.44
CA THR A 39 18.49 11.75 7.22
C THR A 39 18.37 12.09 5.74
N ALA A 40 19.09 11.38 4.87
CA ALA A 40 19.02 11.55 3.42
C ALA A 40 17.59 11.35 2.91
N ALA A 41 16.92 10.28 3.35
CA ALA A 41 15.54 9.98 2.94
C ALA A 41 14.56 11.05 3.44
N VAL A 42 14.51 11.31 4.75
CA VAL A 42 13.55 12.25 5.35
C VAL A 42 13.71 13.65 4.77
N CYS A 43 14.94 14.16 4.68
CA CYS A 43 15.18 15.49 4.13
C CYS A 43 14.83 15.58 2.64
N SER A 44 15.15 14.57 1.85
CA SER A 44 14.79 14.50 0.43
C SER A 44 13.26 14.48 0.26
N TYR A 45 12.55 13.70 1.09
CA TYR A 45 11.08 13.61 1.05
C TYR A 45 10.41 14.93 1.45
N LEU A 46 10.91 15.60 2.46
CA LEU A 46 10.38 16.91 2.85
C LEU A 46 10.58 17.96 1.75
N VAL A 47 11.74 17.98 1.10
CA VAL A 47 12.02 18.88 -0.04
C VAL A 47 11.11 18.52 -1.23
N ALA A 48 10.98 17.25 -1.59
CA ALA A 48 10.09 16.80 -2.67
C ALA A 48 8.63 17.15 -2.40
N PHE A 49 8.14 16.89 -1.19
CA PHE A 49 6.78 17.27 -0.80
C PHE A 49 6.57 18.77 -0.82
N ARG A 50 7.52 19.56 -0.32
CA ARG A 50 7.35 21.01 -0.21
C ARG A 50 7.36 21.71 -1.55
N PHE A 51 8.26 21.32 -2.44
CA PHE A 51 8.51 22.03 -3.69
C PHE A 51 7.93 21.29 -4.90
N TYR A 52 8.33 20.05 -5.14
CA TYR A 52 7.99 19.32 -6.36
C TYR A 52 6.50 18.98 -6.43
N SER A 53 5.92 18.41 -5.37
CA SER A 53 4.49 18.12 -5.36
C SER A 53 3.62 19.39 -5.46
N LYS A 54 4.10 20.53 -4.91
CA LYS A 54 3.40 21.81 -5.02
C LYS A 54 3.38 22.33 -6.46
N ILE A 55 4.46 22.13 -7.23
CA ILE A 55 4.50 22.47 -8.65
C ILE A 55 3.45 21.66 -9.42
N ILE A 56 3.36 20.35 -9.17
CA ILE A 56 2.36 19.49 -9.81
C ILE A 56 0.95 19.94 -9.43
N ALA A 57 0.68 20.16 -8.15
CA ALA A 57 -0.62 20.58 -7.65
C ALA A 57 -1.07 21.94 -8.24
N ALA A 58 -0.16 22.91 -8.34
CA ALA A 58 -0.51 24.25 -8.75
C ALA A 58 -0.47 24.46 -10.28
N LYS A 59 0.50 23.85 -10.99
CA LYS A 59 0.72 24.12 -12.41
C LYS A 59 0.15 23.06 -13.34
N VAL A 60 0.08 21.79 -12.89
CA VAL A 60 -0.50 20.72 -13.71
C VAL A 60 -1.99 20.64 -13.46
N PHE A 61 -2.40 20.30 -12.25
CA PHE A 61 -3.81 20.12 -11.91
C PHE A 61 -4.53 21.42 -11.57
N ALA A 62 -3.83 22.47 -11.04
CA ALA A 62 -4.45 23.67 -10.49
C ALA A 62 -5.59 23.29 -9.53
N LEU A 63 -5.26 22.53 -8.47
CA LEU A 63 -6.23 21.99 -7.55
C LEU A 63 -7.07 23.11 -6.90
N ASP A 64 -8.38 22.93 -6.87
CA ASP A 64 -9.35 23.90 -6.39
C ASP A 64 -10.12 23.39 -5.18
N ALA A 65 -10.03 24.14 -4.06
CA ALA A 65 -10.73 23.82 -2.83
C ALA A 65 -12.26 24.02 -2.94
N THR A 66 -12.70 24.77 -3.95
CA THR A 66 -14.12 25.07 -4.18
C THR A 66 -14.78 24.08 -5.13
N ARG A 67 -14.04 23.15 -5.72
CA ARG A 67 -14.57 22.10 -6.58
C ARG A 67 -15.16 20.98 -5.75
N ARG A 68 -16.40 20.59 -6.07
CA ARG A 68 -17.09 19.48 -5.43
C ARG A 68 -16.46 18.14 -5.80
N THR A 69 -16.14 17.34 -4.78
CA THR A 69 -15.52 16.02 -4.96
C THR A 69 -16.56 14.91 -5.18
N PRO A 70 -16.16 13.73 -5.67
CA PRO A 70 -17.08 12.59 -5.79
C PRO A 70 -17.72 12.18 -4.46
N SER A 71 -17.01 12.28 -3.34
CA SER A 71 -17.53 11.96 -2.02
C SER A 71 -18.74 12.83 -1.62
N GLU A 72 -18.76 14.11 -2.06
CA GLU A 72 -19.89 15.00 -1.83
C GLU A 72 -20.98 14.83 -2.89
N ARG A 73 -20.59 14.66 -4.18
CA ARG A 73 -21.52 14.62 -5.31
C ARG A 73 -22.32 13.32 -5.38
N LEU A 74 -21.67 12.19 -5.12
CA LEU A 74 -22.23 10.84 -5.20
C LEU A 74 -22.46 10.23 -3.82
N ASN A 75 -22.50 11.04 -2.77
CA ASN A 75 -22.65 10.58 -1.40
C ASN A 75 -23.83 9.63 -1.24
N ASP A 76 -23.54 8.36 -0.99
CA ASP A 76 -24.52 7.31 -0.74
C ASP A 76 -24.47 6.79 0.71
N GLY A 77 -23.55 7.34 1.52
CA GLY A 77 -23.30 6.93 2.91
C GLY A 77 -22.72 5.52 3.06
N ARG A 78 -22.21 4.92 1.98
CA ARG A 78 -21.61 3.57 1.97
C ARG A 78 -20.22 3.58 1.35
N ASP A 79 -20.14 3.77 0.02
CA ASP A 79 -18.90 3.82 -0.73
C ASP A 79 -18.41 5.26 -0.91
N TYR A 80 -19.33 6.19 -1.10
CA TYR A 80 -19.05 7.62 -1.26
C TYR A 80 -19.44 8.37 0.02
N CYS A 81 -18.45 8.78 0.81
CA CYS A 81 -18.65 9.45 2.08
C CYS A 81 -17.57 10.51 2.33
N PRO A 82 -17.95 11.81 2.47
CA PRO A 82 -16.96 12.85 2.79
C PRO A 82 -16.31 12.58 4.14
N THR A 83 -14.98 12.40 4.13
CA THR A 83 -14.21 11.97 5.30
C THR A 83 -13.08 12.94 5.58
N ASN A 84 -12.76 13.13 6.88
CA ASN A 84 -11.67 13.99 7.31
C ASN A 84 -10.33 13.54 6.70
N ARG A 85 -9.52 14.51 6.25
CA ARG A 85 -8.25 14.26 5.54
C ARG A 85 -7.26 13.35 6.28
N TRP A 86 -7.23 13.38 7.61
CA TRP A 86 -6.33 12.56 8.41
C TRP A 86 -6.78 11.09 8.44
N ILE A 87 -8.09 10.87 8.48
CA ILE A 87 -8.67 9.53 8.38
C ILE A 87 -8.44 8.98 6.97
N VAL A 88 -8.67 9.81 5.92
CA VAL A 88 -8.39 9.42 4.53
C VAL A 88 -6.91 9.13 4.31
N PHE A 89 -6.01 9.92 4.91
CA PHE A 89 -4.57 9.63 4.86
C PHE A 89 -4.23 8.29 5.52
N GLY A 90 -4.77 8.05 6.72
CA GLY A 90 -4.58 6.79 7.43
C GLY A 90 -5.09 5.58 6.64
N HIS A 91 -6.31 5.69 6.08
CA HIS A 91 -6.89 4.65 5.21
C HIS A 91 -6.03 4.43 3.95
N HIS A 92 -5.65 5.50 3.25
CA HIS A 92 -4.84 5.41 2.03
C HIS A 92 -3.48 4.77 2.33
N PHE A 93 -2.77 5.28 3.35
CA PHE A 93 -1.48 4.74 3.79
C PHE A 93 -1.59 3.28 4.23
N ALA A 94 -2.60 2.92 5.02
CA ALA A 94 -2.80 1.53 5.44
C ALA A 94 -3.05 0.59 4.26
N ALA A 95 -3.76 1.05 3.24
CA ALA A 95 -4.08 0.26 2.05
C ALA A 95 -2.89 0.10 1.09
N ILE A 96 -2.08 1.15 0.89
CA ILE A 96 -0.91 1.08 -0.01
C ILE A 96 0.28 0.38 0.66
N ALA A 97 0.53 0.64 1.94
CA ALA A 97 1.64 0.06 2.69
C ALA A 97 1.37 -1.42 3.02
N GLY A 98 1.65 -2.27 2.04
CA GLY A 98 1.65 -3.74 2.16
C GLY A 98 3.04 -4.29 2.50
N PRO A 99 3.34 -5.57 2.23
CA PRO A 99 4.65 -6.17 2.53
C PRO A 99 5.76 -5.71 1.59
N GLY A 100 5.39 -5.17 0.42
CA GLY A 100 6.38 -4.73 -0.59
C GLY A 100 7.45 -3.79 -0.07
N PRO A 101 7.12 -2.72 0.68
CA PRO A 101 8.11 -1.83 1.26
C PRO A 101 8.91 -2.46 2.42
N LEU A 102 8.49 -3.57 2.99
CA LEU A 102 9.21 -4.28 4.04
C LEU A 102 10.17 -5.32 3.43
N VAL A 103 9.62 -6.26 2.68
CA VAL A 103 10.32 -7.41 2.12
C VAL A 103 11.25 -7.03 0.97
N GLY A 104 10.81 -6.16 0.06
CA GLY A 104 11.58 -5.79 -1.12
C GLY A 104 12.95 -5.21 -0.80
N PRO A 105 13.05 -4.14 0.00
CA PRO A 105 14.32 -3.59 0.43
C PRO A 105 15.18 -4.58 1.23
N THR A 106 14.54 -5.41 2.06
CA THR A 106 15.24 -6.45 2.82
C THR A 106 15.90 -7.48 1.91
N LEU A 107 15.19 -7.98 0.90
CA LEU A 107 15.77 -8.92 -0.07
C LEU A 107 16.84 -8.26 -0.95
N ALA A 108 16.62 -7.01 -1.37
CA ALA A 108 17.55 -6.27 -2.21
C ALA A 108 18.86 -5.88 -1.48
N ALA A 109 18.89 -5.96 -0.14
CA ALA A 109 20.10 -5.76 0.64
C ALA A 109 21.25 -6.71 0.26
N GLN A 110 20.95 -7.83 -0.44
CA GLN A 110 22.02 -8.68 -1.01
C GLN A 110 22.96 -7.93 -1.96
N PHE A 111 22.50 -6.86 -2.62
CA PHE A 111 23.34 -6.01 -3.49
C PHE A 111 24.15 -4.95 -2.73
N GLY A 112 23.97 -4.86 -1.42
CA GLY A 112 24.46 -3.79 -0.57
C GLY A 112 23.39 -2.74 -0.28
N TYR A 113 23.69 -1.79 0.64
CA TYR A 113 22.71 -0.77 1.02
C TYR A 113 22.53 0.33 -0.04
N LEU A 114 23.57 0.64 -0.85
CA LEU A 114 23.59 1.82 -1.71
C LEU A 114 22.59 1.74 -2.89
N PRO A 115 22.54 0.67 -3.70
CA PRO A 115 21.61 0.58 -4.82
C PRO A 115 20.15 0.71 -4.37
N GLY A 116 19.79 0.03 -3.27
CA GLY A 116 18.46 0.09 -2.68
C GLY A 116 18.12 1.49 -2.16
N ALA A 117 19.01 2.12 -1.40
CA ALA A 117 18.79 3.45 -0.83
C ALA A 117 18.57 4.51 -1.91
N ILE A 118 19.42 4.52 -2.96
CA ILE A 118 19.26 5.48 -4.07
C ILE A 118 17.93 5.27 -4.78
N TRP A 119 17.58 4.01 -5.11
CA TRP A 119 16.34 3.72 -5.83
C TRP A 119 15.11 4.10 -5.01
N ILE A 120 15.08 3.81 -3.72
CA ILE A 120 13.98 4.17 -2.83
C ILE A 120 13.80 5.69 -2.82
N ILE A 121 14.88 6.46 -2.55
CA ILE A 121 14.80 7.92 -2.38
C ILE A 121 14.44 8.63 -3.69
N VAL A 122 15.11 8.30 -4.78
CA VAL A 122 14.93 8.96 -6.08
C VAL A 122 13.65 8.46 -6.75
N GLY A 123 13.42 7.15 -6.73
CA GLY A 123 12.27 6.52 -7.37
C GLY A 123 10.94 7.01 -6.81
N VAL A 124 10.84 7.16 -5.47
CA VAL A 124 9.62 7.68 -4.87
C VAL A 124 9.40 9.16 -5.19
N ALA A 125 10.43 9.99 -5.02
CA ALA A 125 10.28 11.44 -5.19
C ALA A 125 9.87 11.83 -6.61
N LEU A 126 10.47 11.19 -7.62
CA LEU A 126 10.28 11.52 -9.03
C LEU A 126 9.27 10.60 -9.76
N GLY A 127 8.96 9.43 -9.21
CA GLY A 127 8.11 8.43 -9.83
C GLY A 127 6.89 8.06 -9.01
N GLY A 128 7.04 7.31 -7.91
CA GLY A 128 5.92 6.73 -7.17
C GLY A 128 4.96 7.76 -6.60
N ALA A 129 5.46 8.77 -5.92
CA ALA A 129 4.61 9.83 -5.35
C ALA A 129 3.95 10.70 -6.42
N VAL A 130 4.59 10.87 -7.58
CA VAL A 130 3.99 11.52 -8.74
C VAL A 130 2.84 10.67 -9.29
N GLN A 131 3.06 9.37 -9.49
CA GLN A 131 2.04 8.43 -9.96
C GLN A 131 0.80 8.46 -9.06
N ASP A 132 0.98 8.27 -7.75
CA ASP A 132 -0.13 8.18 -6.81
C ASP A 132 -0.94 9.46 -6.76
N PHE A 133 -0.27 10.60 -6.73
CA PHE A 133 -0.93 11.90 -6.77
C PHE A 133 -1.65 12.18 -8.09
N VAL A 134 -1.01 11.92 -9.24
CA VAL A 134 -1.61 12.13 -10.57
C VAL A 134 -2.84 11.26 -10.76
N ILE A 135 -2.77 9.98 -10.38
CA ILE A 135 -3.91 9.06 -10.52
C ILE A 135 -5.04 9.43 -9.57
N LEU A 136 -4.74 9.76 -8.31
CA LEU A 136 -5.75 10.20 -7.34
C LEU A 136 -6.47 11.47 -7.82
N ALA A 137 -5.73 12.50 -8.21
CA ALA A 137 -6.31 13.75 -8.73
C ALA A 137 -7.13 13.52 -10.01
N SER A 138 -6.65 12.65 -10.90
CA SER A 138 -7.34 12.28 -12.13
C SER A 138 -8.67 11.57 -11.83
N SER A 139 -8.68 10.63 -10.89
CA SER A 139 -9.86 9.88 -10.51
C SER A 139 -10.88 10.76 -9.77
N VAL A 140 -10.45 11.64 -8.86
CA VAL A 140 -11.32 12.63 -8.18
C VAL A 140 -12.08 13.48 -9.19
N ARG A 141 -11.43 13.93 -10.26
CA ARG A 141 -12.06 14.72 -11.33
C ARG A 141 -12.94 13.89 -12.28
N ARG A 142 -12.94 12.56 -12.14
CA ARG A 142 -13.71 11.61 -12.97
C ARG A 142 -14.67 10.75 -12.16
N ASN A 143 -15.28 11.32 -11.12
CA ASN A 143 -16.26 10.63 -10.26
C ASN A 143 -15.74 9.38 -9.53
N GLY A 144 -14.44 9.33 -9.23
CA GLY A 144 -13.85 8.17 -8.55
C GLY A 144 -13.76 6.94 -9.46
N LYS A 145 -13.59 7.12 -10.77
CA LYS A 145 -13.42 6.02 -11.73
C LYS A 145 -12.12 5.25 -11.48
N THR A 146 -12.22 3.95 -11.65
CA THR A 146 -11.09 3.03 -11.51
C THR A 146 -10.06 3.21 -12.63
N LEU A 147 -8.83 2.72 -12.42
CA LEU A 147 -7.75 2.80 -13.41
C LEU A 147 -8.16 2.21 -14.76
N GLY A 148 -8.84 1.05 -14.78
CA GLY A 148 -9.31 0.42 -16.02
C GLY A 148 -10.37 1.24 -16.74
N GLN A 149 -11.30 1.85 -16.00
CA GLN A 149 -12.31 2.74 -16.57
C GLN A 149 -11.67 4.00 -17.15
N MET A 150 -10.70 4.60 -16.44
CA MET A 150 -9.93 5.75 -16.94
C MET A 150 -9.12 5.37 -18.19
N ALA A 151 -8.49 4.20 -18.24
CA ALA A 151 -7.78 3.72 -19.43
C ALA A 151 -8.72 3.59 -20.64
N LYS A 152 -9.94 3.06 -20.43
CA LYS A 152 -10.95 2.92 -21.48
C LYS A 152 -11.39 4.27 -22.05
N GLU A 153 -11.62 5.26 -21.21
CA GLU A 153 -12.14 6.57 -21.62
C GLU A 153 -11.06 7.50 -22.16
N GLU A 154 -9.85 7.41 -21.59
CA GLU A 154 -8.78 8.32 -21.96
C GLU A 154 -7.92 7.81 -23.12
N ILE A 155 -7.63 6.51 -23.15
CA ILE A 155 -6.76 5.92 -24.18
C ILE A 155 -7.60 5.27 -25.28
N GLY A 156 -8.61 4.46 -24.89
CA GLY A 156 -9.52 3.81 -25.82
C GLY A 156 -9.96 2.43 -25.37
N THR A 157 -10.92 1.86 -26.11
CA THR A 157 -11.60 0.61 -25.74
C THR A 157 -10.64 -0.58 -25.60
N VAL A 158 -9.70 -0.73 -26.55
CA VAL A 158 -8.72 -1.82 -26.52
C VAL A 158 -7.84 -1.72 -25.28
N ALA A 159 -7.25 -0.54 -25.01
CA ALA A 159 -6.45 -0.32 -23.81
C ALA A 159 -7.25 -0.57 -22.51
N GLY A 160 -8.53 -0.16 -22.49
CA GLY A 160 -9.39 -0.36 -21.33
C GLY A 160 -9.67 -1.82 -20.99
N TYR A 161 -10.03 -2.65 -21.97
CA TYR A 161 -10.26 -4.08 -21.72
C TYR A 161 -8.95 -4.82 -21.43
N THR A 162 -7.87 -4.50 -22.15
CA THR A 162 -6.54 -5.05 -21.86
C THR A 162 -6.10 -4.71 -20.44
N ALA A 163 -6.29 -3.45 -20.01
CA ALA A 163 -5.98 -3.03 -18.65
C ALA A 163 -6.85 -3.78 -17.62
N LEU A 164 -8.15 -3.94 -17.85
CA LEU A 164 -9.03 -4.65 -16.91
C LEU A 164 -8.57 -6.09 -16.68
N VAL A 165 -8.29 -6.83 -17.76
CA VAL A 165 -7.85 -8.24 -17.66
C VAL A 165 -6.44 -8.34 -17.06
N ALA A 166 -5.51 -7.47 -17.49
CA ALA A 166 -4.16 -7.45 -16.96
C ALA A 166 -4.14 -7.12 -15.45
N VAL A 167 -4.89 -6.11 -15.03
CA VAL A 167 -4.98 -5.71 -13.61
C VAL A 167 -5.56 -6.84 -12.76
N LEU A 168 -6.58 -7.55 -13.24
CA LEU A 168 -7.14 -8.70 -12.53
C LEU A 168 -6.10 -9.81 -12.37
N GLY A 169 -5.37 -10.16 -13.45
CA GLY A 169 -4.29 -11.15 -13.39
C GLY A 169 -3.15 -10.73 -12.46
N ILE A 170 -2.73 -9.48 -12.52
CA ILE A 170 -1.71 -8.92 -11.62
C ILE A 170 -2.17 -9.02 -10.16
N MET A 171 -3.44 -8.69 -9.87
CA MET A 171 -3.98 -8.81 -8.51
C MET A 171 -3.96 -10.23 -7.98
N ILE A 172 -4.21 -11.23 -8.82
CA ILE A 172 -4.13 -12.66 -8.42
C ILE A 172 -2.72 -13.00 -7.96
N VAL A 173 -1.71 -12.70 -8.78
CA VAL A 173 -0.30 -12.96 -8.44
C VAL A 173 0.12 -12.17 -7.20
N LEU A 174 -0.24 -10.89 -7.14
CA LEU A 174 0.08 -10.01 -6.04
C LEU A 174 -0.43 -10.57 -4.71
N ILE A 175 -1.72 -10.90 -4.61
CA ILE A 175 -2.31 -11.43 -3.37
C ILE A 175 -1.70 -12.77 -2.97
N ALA A 176 -1.41 -13.64 -3.94
CA ALA A 176 -0.74 -14.91 -3.69
C ALA A 176 0.64 -14.74 -3.05
N VAL A 177 1.45 -13.82 -3.58
CA VAL A 177 2.79 -13.53 -3.07
C VAL A 177 2.73 -12.90 -1.67
N LEU A 178 1.77 -11.99 -1.44
CA LEU A 178 1.56 -11.40 -0.12
C LEU A 178 1.21 -12.48 0.91
N ALA A 179 0.31 -13.38 0.56
CA ALA A 179 -0.07 -14.51 1.42
C ALA A 179 1.12 -15.45 1.69
N LEU A 180 1.96 -15.73 0.67
CA LEU A 180 3.15 -16.56 0.81
C LEU A 180 4.15 -15.99 1.82
N VAL A 181 4.34 -14.66 1.83
CA VAL A 181 5.22 -14.01 2.83
C VAL A 181 4.70 -14.25 4.25
N VAL A 182 3.38 -14.16 4.47
CA VAL A 182 2.78 -14.47 5.79
C VAL A 182 2.99 -15.93 6.16
N VAL A 183 2.77 -16.86 5.22
CA VAL A 183 3.02 -18.30 5.45
C VAL A 183 4.46 -18.55 5.85
N ASN A 184 5.42 -17.93 5.15
CA ASN A 184 6.85 -18.09 5.47
C ASN A 184 7.25 -17.47 6.81
N ALA A 185 6.65 -16.34 7.17
CA ALA A 185 6.90 -15.68 8.46
C ALA A 185 6.35 -16.46 9.64
N LEU A 186 5.17 -17.08 9.50
CA LEU A 186 4.46 -17.76 10.59
C LEU A 186 4.69 -19.28 10.63
N GLY A 187 5.22 -19.87 9.53
CA GLY A 187 5.45 -21.32 9.46
C GLY A 187 6.28 -21.83 10.63
N GLU A 188 5.79 -22.86 11.33
CA GLU A 188 6.47 -23.49 12.46
C GLU A 188 6.73 -22.56 13.67
N SER A 189 6.04 -21.42 13.75
CA SER A 189 6.17 -20.46 14.85
C SER A 189 4.86 -20.36 15.65
N PRO A 190 4.68 -21.16 16.71
CA PRO A 190 3.46 -21.14 17.53
C PRO A 190 3.23 -19.77 18.18
N TRP A 191 4.28 -19.09 18.63
CA TRP A 191 4.17 -17.74 19.17
C TRP A 191 3.59 -16.77 18.13
N GLY A 192 4.17 -16.73 16.91
CA GLY A 192 3.71 -15.88 15.83
C GLY A 192 2.26 -16.17 15.43
N ILE A 193 1.90 -17.45 15.28
CA ILE A 193 0.54 -17.87 14.89
C ILE A 193 -0.51 -17.41 15.89
N VAL A 194 -0.27 -17.62 17.19
CA VAL A 194 -1.22 -17.22 18.24
C VAL A 194 -1.34 -15.71 18.32
N THR A 195 -0.22 -15.00 18.30
CA THR A 195 -0.23 -13.53 18.36
C THR A 195 -0.99 -12.91 17.19
N VAL A 196 -0.71 -13.36 15.95
CA VAL A 196 -1.38 -12.86 14.74
C VAL A 196 -2.85 -13.30 14.71
N GLY A 197 -3.15 -14.53 15.09
CA GLY A 197 -4.52 -15.05 15.17
C GLY A 197 -5.41 -14.24 16.13
N LEU A 198 -4.87 -13.81 17.26
CA LEU A 198 -5.58 -12.99 18.25
C LEU A 198 -5.88 -11.56 17.74
N THR A 199 -5.17 -11.06 16.73
CA THR A 199 -5.49 -9.76 16.13
C THR A 199 -6.89 -9.72 15.48
N ILE A 200 -7.41 -10.88 15.05
CA ILE A 200 -8.76 -10.99 14.46
C ILE A 200 -9.85 -10.71 15.50
N PRO A 201 -9.94 -11.47 16.63
CA PRO A 201 -10.92 -11.18 17.66
C PRO A 201 -10.72 -9.80 18.30
N ILE A 202 -9.50 -9.31 18.42
CA ILE A 202 -9.23 -7.94 18.90
C ILE A 202 -9.87 -6.91 17.97
N ALA A 203 -9.69 -7.02 16.66
CA ALA A 203 -10.31 -6.14 15.69
C ALA A 203 -11.85 -6.19 15.76
N LEU A 204 -12.44 -7.39 15.86
CA LEU A 204 -13.88 -7.58 16.02
C LEU A 204 -14.40 -6.91 17.31
N LEU A 205 -13.69 -7.05 18.40
CA LEU A 205 -13.99 -6.44 19.71
C LEU A 205 -13.96 -4.90 19.61
N MET A 206 -12.92 -4.34 18.98
CA MET A 206 -12.81 -2.90 18.74
C MET A 206 -13.96 -2.39 17.86
N GLY A 207 -14.30 -3.12 16.79
CA GLY A 207 -15.43 -2.79 15.92
C GLY A 207 -16.77 -2.82 16.67
N ALA A 208 -17.00 -3.83 17.47
CA ALA A 208 -18.16 -3.95 18.34
C ALA A 208 -18.24 -2.81 19.37
N TYR A 209 -17.11 -2.48 20.01
CA TYR A 209 -17.00 -1.39 20.96
C TYR A 209 -17.36 -0.04 20.33
N MET A 210 -16.75 0.29 19.19
CA MET A 210 -17.02 1.54 18.48
C MET A 210 -18.45 1.62 17.91
N ARG A 211 -19.09 0.49 17.60
CA ARG A 211 -20.43 0.46 17.02
C ARG A 211 -21.54 0.49 18.06
N TRP A 212 -21.41 -0.29 19.14
CA TRP A 212 -22.52 -0.53 20.06
C TRP A 212 -22.34 0.13 21.41
N PHE A 213 -21.11 0.23 21.93
CA PHE A 213 -20.86 0.73 23.28
C PHE A 213 -20.51 2.22 23.31
N ARG A 214 -19.51 2.65 22.55
CA ARG A 214 -19.00 4.04 22.56
C ARG A 214 -18.74 4.53 21.12
N PRO A 215 -19.81 4.90 20.39
CA PRO A 215 -19.67 5.48 19.04
C PRO A 215 -18.75 6.72 19.07
N GLU A 216 -17.86 6.84 18.07
CA GLU A 216 -16.94 7.98 17.86
C GLU A 216 -15.79 8.10 18.88
N LYS A 217 -15.68 7.23 19.87
CA LYS A 217 -14.58 7.25 20.86
C LYS A 217 -13.35 6.49 20.35
N VAL A 218 -12.76 7.02 19.29
CA VAL A 218 -11.65 6.39 18.57
C VAL A 218 -10.41 6.18 19.44
N LEU A 219 -10.04 7.18 20.27
CA LEU A 219 -8.88 7.08 21.17
C LEU A 219 -9.05 6.00 22.24
N GLU A 220 -10.27 5.83 22.78
CA GLU A 220 -10.55 4.77 23.74
C GLU A 220 -10.38 3.38 23.10
N ALA A 221 -10.92 3.21 21.87
CA ALA A 221 -10.75 1.98 21.10
C ALA A 221 -9.27 1.71 20.76
N THR A 222 -8.49 2.76 20.45
CA THR A 222 -7.04 2.63 20.22
C THR A 222 -6.32 2.13 21.47
N ALA A 223 -6.59 2.71 22.62
CA ALA A 223 -5.97 2.29 23.89
C ALA A 223 -6.30 0.84 24.22
N ILE A 224 -7.57 0.43 24.06
CA ILE A 224 -7.99 -0.97 24.23
C ILE A 224 -7.24 -1.87 23.25
N GLY A 225 -7.15 -1.49 21.98
CA GLY A 225 -6.43 -2.25 20.95
C GLY A 225 -4.95 -2.45 21.29
N ILE A 226 -4.24 -1.39 21.73
CA ILE A 226 -2.83 -1.47 22.13
C ILE A 226 -2.66 -2.43 23.31
N VAL A 227 -3.47 -2.29 24.34
CA VAL A 227 -3.40 -3.17 25.53
C VAL A 227 -3.65 -4.63 25.12
N LEU A 228 -4.67 -4.89 24.32
CA LEU A 228 -4.99 -6.24 23.86
C LEU A 228 -3.91 -6.82 22.93
N LEU A 229 -3.23 -6.02 22.12
CA LEU A 229 -2.09 -6.47 21.32
C LEU A 229 -0.90 -6.88 22.20
N ILE A 230 -0.62 -6.12 23.27
CA ILE A 230 0.40 -6.48 24.25
C ILE A 230 0.02 -7.79 24.93
N VAL A 231 -1.24 -7.94 25.35
CA VAL A 231 -1.74 -9.20 25.93
C VAL A 231 -1.60 -10.35 24.94
N ALA A 232 -1.92 -10.14 23.65
CA ALA A 232 -1.78 -11.17 22.62
C ALA A 232 -0.32 -11.61 22.44
N LEU A 233 0.63 -10.68 22.54
CA LEU A 233 2.06 -10.97 22.44
C LEU A 233 2.52 -11.87 23.59
N TYR A 234 2.13 -11.58 24.83
CA TYR A 234 2.44 -12.42 25.99
C TYR A 234 1.67 -13.75 25.98
N ALA A 235 0.42 -13.75 25.53
CA ALA A 235 -0.36 -14.98 25.37
C ALA A 235 0.28 -15.91 24.32
N GLY A 236 0.79 -15.36 23.22
CA GLY A 236 1.54 -16.12 22.23
C GLY A 236 2.80 -16.78 22.82
N ARG A 237 3.55 -16.05 23.65
CA ARG A 237 4.69 -16.60 24.39
C ARG A 237 4.27 -17.75 25.29
N TRP A 238 3.26 -17.51 26.13
CA TRP A 238 2.76 -18.54 27.06
C TRP A 238 2.32 -19.80 26.32
N VAL A 239 1.61 -19.69 25.21
CA VAL A 239 1.20 -20.84 24.40
C VAL A 239 2.40 -21.56 23.81
N ALA A 240 3.38 -20.82 23.27
CA ALA A 240 4.57 -21.42 22.67
C ALA A 240 5.43 -22.21 23.66
N GLU A 241 5.55 -21.71 24.90
CA GLU A 241 6.28 -22.36 25.98
C GLU A 241 5.49 -23.53 26.64
N HIS A 242 4.17 -23.61 26.39
CA HIS A 242 3.34 -24.64 27.04
C HIS A 242 3.47 -25.99 26.31
N PRO A 243 3.77 -27.09 27.05
CA PRO A 243 4.12 -28.39 26.44
C PRO A 243 2.99 -29.04 25.64
N VAL A 244 1.73 -28.71 25.92
CA VAL A 244 0.56 -29.24 25.19
C VAL A 244 0.14 -28.29 24.05
N TYR A 245 0.05 -26.99 24.34
CA TYR A 245 -0.46 -26.02 23.36
C TYR A 245 0.57 -25.67 22.33
N GLY A 246 1.87 -25.58 22.64
CA GLY A 246 2.93 -25.28 21.71
C GLY A 246 2.86 -26.15 20.43
N PRO A 247 2.88 -27.48 20.56
CA PRO A 247 2.75 -28.38 19.41
C PRO A 247 1.44 -28.23 18.63
N MET A 248 0.32 -27.89 19.28
CA MET A 248 -0.99 -27.70 18.62
C MET A 248 -0.99 -26.49 17.68
N PHE A 249 -0.24 -25.44 18.01
CA PHE A 249 -0.10 -24.23 17.20
C PHE A 249 1.17 -24.22 16.35
N THR A 250 1.95 -25.29 16.30
CA THR A 250 3.04 -25.47 15.35
C THR A 250 2.48 -25.98 14.03
N LEU A 251 1.97 -25.02 13.21
CA LEU A 251 1.29 -25.36 11.96
C LEU A 251 2.27 -25.47 10.80
N GLN A 252 2.06 -26.46 9.95
CA GLN A 252 2.79 -26.61 8.69
C GLN A 252 2.38 -25.48 7.73
N ARG A 253 3.28 -25.12 6.80
CA ARG A 253 3.07 -24.06 5.81
C ARG A 253 1.82 -24.30 4.94
N THR A 254 1.54 -25.55 4.55
CA THR A 254 0.34 -25.92 3.79
C THR A 254 -0.94 -25.67 4.56
N THR A 255 -0.97 -26.01 5.85
CA THR A 255 -2.12 -25.73 6.75
C THR A 255 -2.35 -24.24 6.90
N LEU A 256 -1.27 -23.44 7.05
CA LEU A 256 -1.35 -21.99 7.10
C LEU A 256 -1.87 -21.38 5.79
N ALA A 257 -1.46 -21.93 4.63
CA ALA A 257 -1.96 -21.48 3.34
C ALA A 257 -3.48 -21.63 3.25
N TRP A 258 -4.02 -22.79 3.67
CA TRP A 258 -5.47 -23.00 3.72
C TRP A 258 -6.16 -22.06 4.72
N ALA A 259 -5.58 -21.85 5.90
CA ALA A 259 -6.13 -20.92 6.88
C ALA A 259 -6.21 -19.49 6.35
N ILE A 260 -5.18 -19.02 5.63
CA ILE A 260 -5.15 -17.68 5.00
C ILE A 260 -6.16 -17.58 3.86
N MET A 261 -6.35 -18.64 3.05
CA MET A 261 -7.38 -18.66 2.00
C MET A 261 -8.80 -18.55 2.60
N ILE A 262 -9.08 -19.33 3.64
CA ILE A 262 -10.37 -19.28 4.36
C ILE A 262 -10.58 -17.90 4.97
N TYR A 263 -9.55 -17.35 5.59
CA TYR A 263 -9.58 -16.01 6.15
C TYR A 263 -9.85 -14.93 5.07
N GLY A 264 -9.14 -14.96 3.94
CA GLY A 264 -9.33 -14.02 2.82
C GLY A 264 -10.74 -14.13 2.21
N PHE A 265 -11.29 -15.34 2.12
CA PHE A 265 -12.67 -15.56 1.72
C PHE A 265 -13.66 -14.89 2.69
N ALA A 266 -13.49 -15.14 3.99
CA ALA A 266 -14.32 -14.54 5.02
C ALA A 266 -14.25 -12.99 4.99
N ALA A 267 -13.04 -12.42 4.87
CA ALA A 267 -12.83 -10.97 4.77
C ALA A 267 -13.48 -10.36 3.52
N SER A 268 -13.54 -11.11 2.41
CA SER A 268 -14.20 -10.66 1.18
C SER A 268 -15.73 -10.68 1.26
N VAL A 269 -16.30 -11.69 1.95
CA VAL A 269 -17.75 -11.91 2.02
C VAL A 269 -18.43 -11.12 3.15
N LEU A 270 -17.75 -11.02 4.30
CA LEU A 270 -18.31 -10.34 5.48
C LEU A 270 -18.50 -8.84 5.26
N PRO A 271 -19.46 -8.21 5.95
CA PRO A 271 -19.63 -6.76 5.90
C PRO A 271 -18.37 -6.00 6.31
N VAL A 272 -18.08 -4.88 5.63
CA VAL A 272 -16.88 -4.06 5.86
C VAL A 272 -16.73 -3.65 7.32
N TRP A 273 -17.81 -3.23 7.96
CA TRP A 273 -17.81 -2.75 9.33
C TRP A 273 -17.46 -3.81 10.37
N LEU A 274 -17.64 -5.09 10.04
CA LEU A 274 -17.45 -6.18 11.01
C LEU A 274 -15.97 -6.55 11.15
N LEU A 275 -15.26 -6.75 10.04
CA LEU A 275 -13.88 -7.22 10.06
C LEU A 275 -12.91 -6.22 9.43
N LEU A 276 -13.19 -5.74 8.21
CA LEU A 276 -12.24 -4.93 7.44
C LEU A 276 -11.95 -3.59 8.12
N ALA A 277 -12.98 -2.76 8.37
CA ALA A 277 -12.78 -1.42 8.90
C ALA A 277 -12.10 -1.38 10.29
N PRO A 278 -12.48 -2.23 11.28
CA PRO A 278 -11.79 -2.25 12.56
C PRO A 278 -10.35 -2.74 12.44
N ARG A 279 -10.09 -3.69 11.54
CA ARG A 279 -8.75 -4.23 11.32
C ARG A 279 -7.85 -3.24 10.60
N ASP A 280 -8.34 -2.56 9.58
CA ASP A 280 -7.61 -1.48 8.90
C ASP A 280 -7.24 -0.38 9.89
N TYR A 281 -8.16 -0.05 10.79
CA TYR A 281 -7.91 0.92 11.84
C TYR A 281 -6.83 0.45 12.82
N LEU A 282 -6.93 -0.78 13.33
CA LEU A 282 -5.92 -1.41 14.19
C LEU A 282 -4.53 -1.40 13.51
N SER A 283 -4.49 -1.81 12.25
CA SER A 283 -3.27 -1.84 11.44
C SER A 283 -2.68 -0.43 11.23
N ALA A 284 -3.50 0.56 10.93
CA ALA A 284 -3.03 1.92 10.61
C ALA A 284 -2.27 2.57 11.76
N PHE A 285 -2.79 2.52 13.00
CA PHE A 285 -2.08 3.13 14.12
C PHE A 285 -0.85 2.31 14.55
N VAL A 286 -0.89 0.97 14.44
CA VAL A 286 0.30 0.14 14.68
C VAL A 286 1.38 0.47 13.64
N LYS A 287 1.02 0.55 12.36
CA LYS A 287 1.95 0.91 11.27
C LYS A 287 2.64 2.24 11.53
N ILE A 288 1.88 3.29 11.77
CA ILE A 288 2.42 4.64 12.00
C ILE A 288 3.27 4.67 13.30
N GLY A 289 2.78 4.03 14.37
CA GLY A 289 3.49 3.96 15.65
C GLY A 289 4.84 3.26 15.54
N VAL A 290 4.89 2.10 14.87
CA VAL A 290 6.14 1.33 14.68
C VAL A 290 7.12 2.08 13.77
N VAL A 291 6.65 2.70 12.70
CA VAL A 291 7.50 3.50 11.81
C VAL A 291 8.17 4.65 12.57
N ILE A 292 7.41 5.37 13.39
CA ILE A 292 7.95 6.45 14.24
C ILE A 292 8.92 5.87 15.29
N ALA A 293 8.55 4.78 15.96
CA ALA A 293 9.40 4.16 16.98
C ALA A 293 10.71 3.63 16.39
N LEU A 294 10.67 3.02 15.20
CA LEU A 294 11.88 2.53 14.53
C LEU A 294 12.78 3.68 14.07
N ALA A 295 12.21 4.75 13.52
CA ALA A 295 12.97 5.94 13.16
C ALA A 295 13.64 6.58 14.39
N LEU A 296 12.92 6.68 15.52
CA LEU A 296 13.47 7.16 16.79
C LEU A 296 14.54 6.21 17.33
N GLY A 297 14.32 4.90 17.28
CA GLY A 297 15.29 3.89 17.68
C GLY A 297 16.60 4.03 16.91
N ILE A 298 16.54 4.24 15.60
CA ILE A 298 17.72 4.47 14.77
C ILE A 298 18.48 5.75 15.18
N VAL A 299 17.75 6.81 15.49
CA VAL A 299 18.37 8.08 15.95
C VAL A 299 18.98 7.95 17.35
N ILE A 300 18.39 7.14 18.23
CA ILE A 300 18.89 6.90 19.59
C ILE A 300 20.13 6.00 19.58
N VAL A 301 20.04 4.87 18.86
CA VAL A 301 21.09 3.83 18.84
C VAL A 301 22.22 4.15 17.88
N LEU A 302 21.92 4.89 16.79
CA LEU A 302 22.85 5.18 15.69
C LEU A 302 23.52 3.91 15.14
N PRO A 303 22.76 2.83 14.83
CA PRO A 303 23.34 1.54 14.49
C PRO A 303 24.25 1.67 13.25
N PRO A 304 25.40 0.99 13.23
CA PRO A 304 26.21 0.92 12.02
C PRO A 304 25.51 0.06 10.96
N LEU A 305 25.72 0.39 9.70
CA LEU A 305 25.37 -0.50 8.60
C LEU A 305 26.53 -1.48 8.40
N HIS A 306 26.31 -2.75 8.73
CA HIS A 306 27.31 -3.80 8.57
C HIS A 306 27.38 -4.32 7.13
N MET A 307 26.27 -4.24 6.39
CA MET A 307 26.23 -4.57 4.97
C MET A 307 27.08 -3.55 4.19
N PRO A 308 27.99 -3.99 3.27
CA PRO A 308 28.77 -3.06 2.46
C PRO A 308 27.89 -2.20 1.54
N ALA A 309 28.43 -1.08 1.07
CA ALA A 309 27.71 -0.20 0.15
C ALA A 309 27.26 -0.94 -1.11
N VAL A 310 28.14 -1.77 -1.66
CA VAL A 310 27.89 -2.62 -2.83
C VAL A 310 28.57 -3.96 -2.56
N THR A 311 27.85 -5.05 -2.74
CA THR A 311 28.37 -6.42 -2.65
C THR A 311 28.83 -6.93 -4.02
N GLN A 312 29.55 -8.01 -4.05
CA GLN A 312 29.92 -8.72 -5.30
C GLN A 312 28.71 -9.20 -6.08
N PHE A 313 27.58 -9.44 -5.42
CA PHE A 313 26.35 -10.01 -6.01
C PHE A 313 25.63 -9.07 -7.00
N VAL A 314 26.16 -7.87 -7.24
CA VAL A 314 25.69 -6.99 -8.33
C VAL A 314 25.84 -7.61 -9.72
N ASP A 315 26.72 -8.60 -9.86
CA ASP A 315 26.94 -9.38 -11.07
C ASP A 315 25.82 -10.37 -11.41
N GLY A 316 24.95 -10.69 -10.45
CA GLY A 316 23.83 -11.60 -10.58
C GLY A 316 24.00 -12.95 -9.88
N SER A 317 25.16 -13.21 -9.28
CA SER A 317 25.49 -14.47 -8.58
C SER A 317 24.84 -14.59 -7.20
N GLY A 318 24.01 -13.61 -6.79
CA GLY A 318 23.41 -13.52 -5.46
C GLY A 318 22.75 -14.79 -4.95
N PRO A 319 22.98 -15.16 -3.68
CA PRO A 319 22.41 -16.38 -3.09
C PRO A 319 20.95 -16.26 -2.70
N VAL A 320 20.46 -15.05 -2.40
CA VAL A 320 19.05 -14.83 -2.01
C VAL A 320 18.14 -14.96 -3.21
N PHE A 321 18.49 -14.33 -4.32
CA PHE A 321 17.86 -14.51 -5.63
C PHE A 321 18.87 -14.21 -6.75
N ALA A 322 18.71 -14.86 -7.90
CA ALA A 322 19.56 -14.68 -9.07
C ALA A 322 19.18 -13.41 -9.86
N GLY A 323 20.18 -12.81 -10.50
CA GLY A 323 20.03 -11.68 -11.41
C GLY A 323 20.83 -10.45 -11.01
N LYS A 324 21.29 -9.72 -12.04
CA LYS A 324 22.12 -8.52 -11.87
C LYS A 324 21.38 -7.40 -11.16
N VAL A 325 22.12 -6.46 -10.54
CA VAL A 325 21.52 -5.30 -9.89
C VAL A 325 20.53 -4.58 -10.81
N PHE A 326 20.86 -4.38 -12.09
CA PHE A 326 19.90 -3.99 -13.11
C PHE A 326 19.46 -5.22 -13.91
N PRO A 327 18.18 -5.56 -13.99
CA PRO A 327 17.01 -4.81 -13.48
C PRO A 327 16.51 -5.25 -12.08
N PHE A 328 17.15 -6.26 -11.44
CA PHE A 328 16.52 -6.99 -10.34
C PHE A 328 16.42 -6.23 -9.01
N ALA A 329 17.36 -5.34 -8.67
CA ALA A 329 17.21 -4.48 -7.50
C ALA A 329 15.96 -3.59 -7.63
N PHE A 330 15.69 -3.10 -8.83
CA PHE A 330 14.59 -2.17 -9.13
C PHE A 330 13.22 -2.84 -9.07
N ILE A 331 13.08 -4.08 -9.59
CA ILE A 331 11.81 -4.82 -9.49
C ILE A 331 11.60 -5.40 -8.09
N THR A 332 12.66 -5.73 -7.36
CA THR A 332 12.57 -6.26 -6.00
C THR A 332 12.08 -5.18 -5.03
N ILE A 333 12.54 -3.93 -5.19
CA ILE A 333 12.09 -2.76 -4.41
C ILE A 333 10.93 -2.04 -5.15
N ALA A 334 10.01 -2.75 -5.76
CA ALA A 334 8.94 -2.13 -6.52
C ALA A 334 8.07 -1.22 -5.63
N CYS A 335 7.46 -1.73 -4.57
CA CYS A 335 6.51 -0.97 -3.76
C CYS A 335 7.13 0.26 -3.10
N GLY A 336 8.29 0.12 -2.44
CA GLY A 336 8.92 1.22 -1.72
C GLY A 336 9.37 2.40 -2.57
N ALA A 337 9.49 2.22 -3.89
CA ALA A 337 9.92 3.26 -4.83
C ALA A 337 8.79 3.69 -5.78
N ILE A 338 8.14 2.74 -6.47
CA ILE A 338 7.03 2.99 -7.37
C ILE A 338 6.19 1.72 -7.55
N SER A 339 4.91 1.77 -7.19
CA SER A 339 4.03 0.62 -7.12
C SER A 339 2.75 0.81 -7.95
N GLY A 340 2.44 -0.16 -8.78
CA GLY A 340 1.21 -0.16 -9.55
C GLY A 340 -0.03 -0.42 -8.70
N PHE A 341 0.09 -1.21 -7.64
CA PHE A 341 -1.00 -1.45 -6.71
C PHE A 341 -1.57 -0.17 -6.11
N HIS A 342 -0.71 0.83 -5.86
CA HIS A 342 -1.13 2.14 -5.37
C HIS A 342 -2.10 2.85 -6.30
N ALA A 343 -1.92 2.70 -7.60
CA ALA A 343 -2.84 3.28 -8.57
C ALA A 343 -4.26 2.71 -8.46
N LEU A 344 -4.41 1.46 -8.01
CA LEU A 344 -5.72 0.85 -7.73
C LEU A 344 -6.38 1.46 -6.50
N ILE A 345 -5.62 1.75 -5.46
CA ILE A 345 -6.12 2.43 -4.26
C ILE A 345 -6.40 3.91 -4.56
N SER A 346 -5.48 4.59 -5.26
CA SER A 346 -5.62 5.99 -5.69
C SER A 346 -6.78 6.22 -6.66
N SER A 347 -7.27 5.20 -7.36
CA SER A 347 -8.42 5.29 -8.26
C SER A 347 -9.66 4.49 -7.78
N GLY A 348 -9.50 3.63 -6.78
CA GLY A 348 -10.56 2.72 -6.33
C GLY A 348 -11.35 3.22 -5.12
N THR A 349 -10.68 3.39 -4.00
CA THR A 349 -11.32 3.70 -2.70
C THR A 349 -11.11 5.15 -2.29
N THR A 350 -9.88 5.64 -2.29
CA THR A 350 -9.51 6.96 -1.79
C THR A 350 -10.29 8.13 -2.42
N PRO A 351 -10.51 8.21 -3.76
CA PRO A 351 -11.22 9.33 -4.36
C PRO A 351 -12.69 9.39 -3.97
N LYS A 352 -13.27 8.29 -3.49
CA LYS A 352 -14.67 8.21 -3.07
C LYS A 352 -14.91 8.77 -1.67
N ILE A 353 -13.87 8.86 -0.87
CA ILE A 353 -13.95 9.37 0.52
C ILE A 353 -13.23 10.72 0.70
N LEU A 354 -12.51 11.18 -0.32
CA LEU A 354 -11.79 12.47 -0.30
C LEU A 354 -12.77 13.65 -0.29
N GLN A 355 -12.78 14.43 0.80
CA GLN A 355 -13.70 15.55 0.95
C GLN A 355 -13.28 16.79 0.14
N ARG A 356 -11.98 17.11 0.06
CA ARG A 356 -11.47 18.32 -0.59
C ARG A 356 -10.42 17.98 -1.64
N GLU A 357 -10.55 18.51 -2.86
CA GLU A 357 -9.62 18.25 -3.95
C GLU A 357 -8.14 18.55 -3.60
N PRO A 358 -7.77 19.64 -2.91
CA PRO A 358 -6.39 19.92 -2.52
C PRO A 358 -5.74 18.87 -1.61
N ASP A 359 -6.54 18.11 -0.86
CA ASP A 359 -6.03 17.06 0.01
C ASP A 359 -5.47 15.87 -0.76
N ALA A 360 -5.80 15.73 -2.07
CA ALA A 360 -5.20 14.73 -2.97
C ALA A 360 -3.66 14.79 -3.00
N ARG A 361 -3.08 15.99 -2.89
CA ARG A 361 -1.63 16.17 -2.77
C ARG A 361 -1.07 15.57 -1.48
N PHE A 362 -1.70 15.86 -0.35
CA PHE A 362 -1.26 15.35 0.95
C PHE A 362 -1.42 13.84 1.04
N ILE A 363 -2.54 13.32 0.53
CA ILE A 363 -2.87 11.90 0.63
C ILE A 363 -2.07 11.09 -0.39
N GLY A 364 -2.14 11.41 -1.69
CA GLY A 364 -1.46 10.62 -2.73
C GLY A 364 0.06 10.78 -2.66
N TYR A 365 0.56 12.01 -2.80
CA TYR A 365 2.02 12.25 -2.78
C TYR A 365 2.61 11.98 -1.39
N GLY A 366 1.98 12.50 -0.33
CA GLY A 366 2.46 12.33 1.05
C GLY A 366 2.35 10.91 1.57
N GLY A 367 1.29 10.18 1.22
CA GLY A 367 1.12 8.76 1.58
C GLY A 367 2.23 7.88 1.01
N MET A 368 2.56 8.09 -0.27
CA MET A 368 3.65 7.34 -0.92
C MET A 368 5.04 7.67 -0.32
N LEU A 369 5.29 8.92 0.06
CA LEU A 369 6.54 9.26 0.77
C LEU A 369 6.63 8.58 2.14
N MET A 370 5.51 8.45 2.84
CA MET A 370 5.45 7.74 4.13
C MET A 370 5.72 6.24 3.96
N GLU A 371 5.19 5.62 2.90
CA GLU A 371 5.50 4.23 2.57
C GLU A 371 6.98 4.04 2.20
N SER A 372 7.53 4.96 1.44
CA SER A 372 8.96 4.91 1.10
C SER A 372 9.87 5.09 2.33
N LEU A 373 9.40 5.82 3.36
CA LEU A 373 10.08 5.84 4.65
C LEU A 373 10.09 4.46 5.30
N VAL A 374 8.97 3.71 5.23
CA VAL A 374 8.93 2.30 5.68
C VAL A 374 9.99 1.47 4.95
N ALA A 375 10.08 1.61 3.62
CA ALA A 375 11.07 0.91 2.80
C ALA A 375 12.53 1.25 3.19
N THR A 376 12.79 2.52 3.48
CA THR A 376 14.09 2.98 3.97
C THR A 376 14.44 2.36 5.31
N LEU A 377 13.48 2.33 6.24
CA LEU A 377 13.67 1.74 7.57
C LEU A 377 13.88 0.22 7.49
N ALA A 378 13.19 -0.47 6.58
CA ALA A 378 13.37 -1.90 6.33
C ALA A 378 14.75 -2.21 5.77
N LEU A 379 15.24 -1.41 4.81
CA LEU A 379 16.60 -1.53 4.29
C LEU A 379 17.65 -1.32 5.41
N ILE A 380 17.45 -0.31 6.26
CA ILE A 380 18.32 -0.04 7.40
C ILE A 380 18.34 -1.23 8.35
N ALA A 381 17.19 -1.77 8.73
CA ALA A 381 17.09 -2.91 9.64
C ALA A 381 17.80 -4.15 9.06
N ALA A 382 17.62 -4.43 7.76
CA ALA A 382 18.31 -5.54 7.10
C ALA A 382 19.84 -5.35 7.02
N CYS A 383 20.29 -4.11 6.75
CA CYS A 383 21.71 -3.79 6.62
C CYS A 383 22.44 -3.55 7.97
N ALA A 384 21.68 -3.43 9.07
CA ALA A 384 22.21 -3.40 10.43
C ALA A 384 22.63 -4.79 10.94
N LEU A 385 22.14 -5.87 10.31
CA LEU A 385 22.64 -7.23 10.54
C LEU A 385 24.03 -7.39 9.92
N THR A 386 24.84 -8.27 10.50
CA THR A 386 26.06 -8.69 9.83
C THR A 386 25.73 -9.42 8.52
N PRO A 387 26.55 -9.30 7.46
CA PRO A 387 26.29 -10.00 6.20
C PRO A 387 26.12 -11.52 6.40
N GLY A 388 26.88 -12.12 7.32
CA GLY A 388 26.74 -13.54 7.65
C GLY A 388 25.35 -13.91 8.16
N GLU A 389 24.84 -13.18 9.15
CA GLU A 389 23.51 -13.38 9.70
C GLU A 389 22.44 -13.14 8.64
N TYR A 390 22.55 -12.05 7.87
CA TYR A 390 21.61 -11.73 6.79
C TYR A 390 21.50 -12.86 5.78
N PHE A 391 22.64 -13.37 5.26
CA PHE A 391 22.65 -14.46 4.28
C PHE A 391 22.23 -15.79 4.89
N ALA A 392 22.61 -16.10 6.12
CA ALA A 392 22.18 -17.32 6.83
C ALA A 392 20.64 -17.40 6.95
N ILE A 393 19.98 -16.27 7.18
CA ILE A 393 18.52 -16.20 7.28
C ILE A 393 17.86 -16.25 5.89
N ASN A 394 18.35 -15.45 4.93
CA ASN A 394 17.63 -15.21 3.67
C ASN A 394 17.97 -16.16 2.52
N ALA A 395 19.16 -16.77 2.51
CA ALA A 395 19.53 -17.67 1.43
C ALA A 395 18.85 -19.04 1.62
N PRO A 396 18.46 -19.71 0.52
CA PRO A 396 17.79 -21.02 0.58
C PRO A 396 18.76 -22.12 1.03
N ALA A 397 18.20 -23.18 1.62
CA ALA A 397 18.98 -24.32 2.09
C ALA A 397 19.79 -25.01 0.96
N ALA A 398 19.33 -24.91 -0.29
CA ALA A 398 20.07 -25.40 -1.46
C ALA A 398 21.43 -24.69 -1.65
N ALA A 399 21.55 -23.45 -1.17
CA ALA A 399 22.80 -22.68 -1.24
C ALA A 399 23.65 -22.75 0.04
N LEU A 400 23.01 -23.00 1.19
CA LEU A 400 23.66 -22.97 2.51
C LEU A 400 23.92 -24.36 3.11
N GLY A 401 23.22 -25.38 2.63
CA GLY A 401 23.11 -26.66 3.32
C GLY A 401 22.03 -26.63 4.43
N THR A 402 22.00 -27.67 5.26
CA THR A 402 20.97 -27.88 6.28
C THR A 402 21.44 -27.57 7.70
N THR A 403 22.75 -27.36 7.91
CA THR A 403 23.36 -27.08 9.21
C THR A 403 23.98 -25.67 9.24
N VAL A 404 24.18 -25.11 10.43
CA VAL A 404 24.80 -23.79 10.58
C VAL A 404 26.27 -23.81 10.19
N GLU A 405 26.95 -24.94 10.36
CA GLU A 405 28.34 -25.14 9.99
C GLU A 405 28.50 -25.13 8.46
N SER A 406 27.64 -25.84 7.71
CA SER A 406 27.64 -25.81 6.25
C SER A 406 27.31 -24.41 5.73
N ALA A 407 26.41 -23.71 6.38
CA ALA A 407 26.10 -22.32 6.05
C ALA A 407 27.29 -21.38 6.29
N ALA A 408 28.01 -21.55 7.38
CA ALA A 408 29.21 -20.76 7.68
C ALA A 408 30.30 -20.97 6.63
N GLU A 409 30.48 -22.19 6.13
CA GLU A 409 31.40 -22.50 5.04
C GLU A 409 30.96 -21.86 3.71
N ALA A 410 29.68 -21.99 3.34
CA ALA A 410 29.15 -21.38 2.14
C ALA A 410 29.30 -19.84 2.18
N ILE A 411 28.97 -19.21 3.29
CA ILE A 411 29.05 -17.76 3.50
C ILE A 411 30.51 -17.29 3.46
N ARG A 412 31.44 -18.09 3.99
CA ARG A 412 32.90 -17.81 3.89
C ARG A 412 33.34 -17.81 2.43
N ASN A 413 32.86 -18.75 1.62
CA ASN A 413 33.17 -18.80 0.19
C ASN A 413 32.62 -17.57 -0.57
N TRP A 414 31.62 -16.89 -0.02
CA TRP A 414 31.10 -15.60 -0.51
C TRP A 414 31.86 -14.39 0.08
N GLY A 415 32.96 -14.59 0.79
CA GLY A 415 33.78 -13.52 1.35
C GLY A 415 33.23 -12.86 2.61
N PHE A 416 32.26 -13.49 3.29
CA PHE A 416 31.68 -13.02 4.55
C PHE A 416 31.94 -14.01 5.67
N THR A 417 31.72 -13.59 6.90
CA THR A 417 31.91 -14.43 8.09
C THR A 417 30.58 -14.67 8.80
N LEU A 418 30.35 -15.91 9.19
CA LEU A 418 29.28 -16.30 10.11
C LEU A 418 29.90 -17.10 11.25
N ASP A 419 29.68 -16.67 12.51
CA ASP A 419 30.02 -17.46 13.68
C ASP A 419 28.85 -18.38 14.02
N PRO A 420 29.00 -19.73 13.91
CA PRO A 420 27.95 -20.67 14.22
C PRO A 420 27.43 -20.57 15.65
N ALA A 421 28.32 -20.31 16.62
CA ALA A 421 27.92 -20.21 18.04
C ALA A 421 27.05 -18.97 18.29
N GLN A 422 27.44 -17.82 17.73
CA GLN A 422 26.70 -16.58 17.83
C GLN A 422 25.35 -16.69 17.12
N PHE A 423 25.29 -17.30 15.95
CA PHE A 423 24.03 -17.49 15.20
C PHE A 423 23.05 -18.41 15.91
N ASN A 424 23.54 -19.50 16.53
CA ASN A 424 22.73 -20.38 17.36
C ASN A 424 22.24 -19.65 18.62
N ALA A 425 23.08 -18.86 19.27
CA ALA A 425 22.68 -18.03 20.40
C ALA A 425 21.61 -16.98 19.99
N LEU A 426 21.74 -16.34 18.84
CA LEU A 426 20.74 -15.42 18.30
C LEU A 426 19.40 -16.14 18.07
N THR A 427 19.42 -17.35 17.49
CA THR A 427 18.22 -18.16 17.28
C THR A 427 17.48 -18.44 18.58
N GLN A 428 18.21 -18.78 19.64
CA GLN A 428 17.63 -18.99 20.99
C GLN A 428 17.11 -17.68 21.60
N GLN A 429 17.87 -16.58 21.47
CA GLN A 429 17.51 -15.28 22.02
C GLN A 429 16.23 -14.72 21.41
N VAL A 430 15.95 -14.96 20.13
CA VAL A 430 14.69 -14.55 19.50
C VAL A 430 13.52 -15.51 19.79
N GLY A 431 13.78 -16.66 20.43
CA GLY A 431 12.75 -17.62 20.82
C GLY A 431 12.21 -18.46 19.66
N GLU A 432 13.00 -18.66 18.61
CA GLU A 432 12.63 -19.49 17.47
C GLU A 432 13.39 -20.82 17.46
N GLN A 433 12.77 -21.85 16.89
CA GLN A 433 13.43 -23.16 16.78
C GLN A 433 14.52 -23.16 15.71
N ARG A 434 14.32 -22.36 14.65
CA ARG A 434 15.24 -22.27 13.52
C ARG A 434 15.13 -20.89 12.86
N LEU A 435 16.27 -20.24 12.63
CA LEU A 435 16.40 -19.05 11.77
C LEU A 435 17.07 -19.34 10.44
N LEU A 436 17.88 -20.40 10.36
CA LEU A 436 18.62 -20.77 9.17
C LEU A 436 17.67 -21.06 8.00
N SER A 437 17.94 -20.42 6.86
CA SER A 437 17.16 -20.55 5.61
C SER A 437 15.66 -20.25 5.77
N ARG A 438 15.29 -19.33 6.65
CA ARG A 438 13.93 -18.75 6.72
C ARG A 438 13.80 -17.65 5.67
N THR A 439 13.76 -18.05 4.40
CA THR A 439 13.72 -17.14 3.25
C THR A 439 12.48 -16.25 3.23
N GLY A 440 12.56 -15.13 2.50
CA GLY A 440 11.40 -14.26 2.28
C GLY A 440 11.50 -12.89 2.94
N GLY A 441 12.64 -12.56 3.57
CA GLY A 441 12.92 -11.22 4.10
C GLY A 441 12.33 -10.92 5.47
N ALA A 442 11.14 -11.44 5.78
CA ALA A 442 10.41 -11.17 7.01
C ALA A 442 11.21 -11.49 8.29
N PRO A 443 11.81 -12.68 8.46
CA PRO A 443 12.56 -12.99 9.67
C PRO A 443 13.81 -12.12 9.85
N SER A 444 14.54 -11.80 8.78
CA SER A 444 15.72 -10.93 8.88
C SER A 444 15.34 -9.48 9.20
N LEU A 445 14.24 -8.99 8.63
CA LEU A 445 13.69 -7.69 9.01
C LEU A 445 13.31 -7.67 10.50
N ALA A 446 12.64 -8.71 10.97
CA ALA A 446 12.23 -8.82 12.37
C ALA A 446 13.43 -8.88 13.32
N VAL A 447 14.50 -9.60 12.99
CA VAL A 447 15.75 -9.62 13.78
C VAL A 447 16.38 -8.23 13.82
N GLY A 448 16.52 -7.56 12.67
CA GLY A 448 17.10 -6.22 12.60
C GLY A 448 16.28 -5.18 13.39
N MET A 449 14.96 -5.20 13.26
CA MET A 449 14.07 -4.34 14.06
C MET A 449 14.18 -4.64 15.55
N ALA A 450 14.16 -5.93 15.94
CA ALA A 450 14.26 -6.34 17.33
C ALA A 450 15.58 -5.90 17.96
N THR A 451 16.68 -5.99 17.24
CA THR A 451 17.99 -5.51 17.68
C THR A 451 17.98 -4.01 17.93
N ILE A 452 17.42 -3.21 17.01
CA ILE A 452 17.31 -1.76 17.18
C ILE A 452 16.42 -1.40 18.37
N PHE A 453 15.25 -2.03 18.50
CA PHE A 453 14.30 -1.77 19.61
C PHE A 453 14.85 -2.21 20.95
N SER A 454 15.47 -3.38 21.01
CA SER A 454 16.09 -3.89 22.24
C SER A 454 17.17 -2.92 22.74
N ASN A 455 18.04 -2.46 21.87
CA ASN A 455 19.10 -1.52 22.23
C ASN A 455 18.59 -0.12 22.57
N ALA A 456 17.46 0.32 21.93
CA ALA A 456 16.88 1.64 22.18
C ALA A 456 16.06 1.71 23.46
N PHE A 457 15.28 0.67 23.79
CA PHE A 457 14.18 0.78 24.75
C PHE A 457 14.25 -0.17 25.95
N SER A 458 14.92 -1.33 25.86
CA SER A 458 14.75 -2.37 26.90
C SER A 458 15.95 -3.23 27.23
N GLY A 459 17.06 -3.08 26.51
CA GLY A 459 18.21 -3.95 26.65
C GLY A 459 18.02 -5.35 26.07
N SER A 460 19.05 -6.19 26.16
CA SER A 460 19.12 -7.50 25.48
C SER A 460 18.09 -8.55 25.94
N GLY A 461 17.53 -8.43 27.14
CA GLY A 461 16.58 -9.39 27.69
C GLY A 461 15.19 -9.40 27.04
N ALA A 462 14.88 -8.44 26.16
CA ALA A 462 13.59 -8.32 25.49
C ALA A 462 13.64 -8.65 23.98
N LEU A 463 14.74 -9.20 23.48
CA LEU A 463 14.93 -9.44 22.04
C LEU A 463 13.84 -10.34 21.46
N ALA A 464 13.46 -11.43 22.11
CA ALA A 464 12.39 -12.30 21.67
C ALA A 464 11.05 -11.57 21.57
N LEU A 465 10.73 -10.73 22.55
CA LEU A 465 9.48 -9.96 22.56
C LEU A 465 9.42 -9.00 21.37
N TRP A 466 10.51 -8.28 21.11
CA TRP A 466 10.61 -7.36 19.98
C TRP A 466 10.60 -8.07 18.63
N TYR A 467 11.20 -9.26 18.55
CA TYR A 467 11.17 -10.08 17.34
C TYR A 467 9.74 -10.50 16.99
N HIS A 468 9.00 -11.10 17.96
CA HIS A 468 7.62 -11.51 17.71
C HIS A 468 6.65 -10.34 17.55
N PHE A 469 6.95 -9.18 18.17
CA PHE A 469 6.24 -7.94 17.88
C PHE A 469 6.47 -7.48 16.44
N ALA A 470 7.69 -7.57 15.93
CA ALA A 470 8.01 -7.23 14.54
C ALA A 470 7.33 -8.21 13.54
N ILE A 471 7.32 -9.51 13.83
CA ILE A 471 6.57 -10.51 13.03
C ILE A 471 5.06 -10.21 13.02
N MET A 472 4.47 -9.88 14.18
CA MET A 472 3.07 -9.46 14.27
C MET A 472 2.80 -8.19 13.46
N PHE A 473 3.65 -7.19 13.60
CA PHE A 473 3.57 -5.95 12.85
C PHE A 473 3.60 -6.19 11.34
N GLU A 474 4.54 -7.00 10.87
CA GLU A 474 4.67 -7.36 9.45
C GLU A 474 3.44 -8.13 8.95
N ALA A 475 2.98 -9.12 9.71
CA ALA A 475 1.77 -9.86 9.38
C ALA A 475 0.52 -8.96 9.30
N LEU A 476 0.39 -7.97 10.20
CA LEU A 476 -0.70 -6.98 10.14
C LEU A 476 -0.60 -6.10 8.89
N PHE A 477 0.60 -5.73 8.46
CA PHE A 477 0.80 -5.01 7.20
C PHE A 477 0.24 -5.79 6.02
N ILE A 478 0.57 -7.07 5.95
CA ILE A 478 0.26 -7.93 4.82
C ILE A 478 -1.23 -8.29 4.80
N LEU A 479 -1.76 -8.72 5.93
CA LEU A 479 -3.12 -9.23 5.99
C LEU A 479 -4.17 -8.15 5.71
N THR A 480 -3.94 -6.89 6.10
CA THR A 480 -4.83 -5.78 5.72
C THR A 480 -4.84 -5.51 4.22
N THR A 481 -3.68 -5.61 3.56
CA THR A 481 -3.59 -5.49 2.10
C THR A 481 -4.24 -6.68 1.40
N LEU A 482 -4.12 -7.89 1.95
CA LEU A 482 -4.77 -9.10 1.45
C LEU A 482 -6.31 -8.98 1.55
N ASP A 483 -6.84 -8.48 2.67
CA ASP A 483 -8.27 -8.27 2.88
C ASP A 483 -8.85 -7.29 1.86
N ALA A 484 -8.24 -6.11 1.78
CA ALA A 484 -8.65 -5.07 0.83
C ALA A 484 -8.48 -5.54 -0.62
N GLY A 485 -7.35 -6.17 -0.94
CA GLY A 485 -7.02 -6.68 -2.27
C GLY A 485 -7.97 -7.80 -2.73
N THR A 486 -8.30 -8.75 -1.86
CA THR A 486 -9.26 -9.82 -2.19
C THR A 486 -10.64 -9.26 -2.49
N ARG A 487 -11.08 -8.24 -1.74
CA ARG A 487 -12.35 -7.56 -1.99
C ARG A 487 -12.35 -6.75 -3.29
N VAL A 488 -11.28 -6.02 -3.57
CA VAL A 488 -11.12 -5.26 -4.83
C VAL A 488 -11.09 -6.21 -6.02
N GLY A 489 -10.33 -7.30 -5.94
CA GLY A 489 -10.26 -8.33 -6.97
C GLY A 489 -11.63 -8.98 -7.25
N ARG A 490 -12.43 -9.24 -6.21
CA ARG A 490 -13.81 -9.68 -6.36
C ARG A 490 -14.65 -8.64 -7.14
N PHE A 491 -14.58 -7.35 -6.82
CA PHE A 491 -15.32 -6.32 -7.56
C PHE A 491 -14.91 -6.27 -9.03
N MET A 492 -13.63 -6.40 -9.32
CA MET A 492 -13.12 -6.44 -10.69
C MET A 492 -13.60 -7.68 -11.43
N LEU A 493 -13.62 -8.83 -10.77
CA LEU A 493 -14.14 -10.07 -11.32
C LEU A 493 -15.65 -9.96 -11.59
N GLN A 494 -16.43 -9.35 -10.68
CA GLN A 494 -17.85 -9.06 -10.88
C GLN A 494 -18.08 -8.13 -12.09
N ASP A 495 -17.22 -7.10 -12.23
CA ASP A 495 -17.31 -6.16 -13.37
C ASP A 495 -16.99 -6.85 -14.70
N LEU A 496 -16.10 -7.83 -14.71
CA LEU A 496 -15.81 -8.65 -15.88
C LEU A 496 -16.96 -9.62 -16.19
N LEU A 497 -17.41 -10.37 -15.18
CA LEU A 497 -18.42 -11.43 -15.35
C LEU A 497 -19.83 -10.91 -15.64
N LYS A 498 -20.15 -9.66 -15.32
CA LYS A 498 -21.44 -9.06 -15.69
C LYS A 498 -21.70 -9.06 -17.19
N HIS A 499 -20.64 -9.07 -18.00
CA HIS A 499 -20.76 -9.12 -19.47
C HIS A 499 -21.16 -10.52 -19.99
N ALA A 500 -20.84 -11.59 -19.21
CA ALA A 500 -21.23 -12.94 -19.53
C ALA A 500 -22.58 -13.29 -18.87
N TRP A 501 -22.77 -12.92 -17.63
CA TRP A 501 -24.02 -13.17 -16.88
C TRP A 501 -24.33 -12.00 -15.92
N ALA A 502 -25.27 -11.17 -16.32
CA ALA A 502 -25.61 -9.91 -15.64
C ALA A 502 -25.86 -10.03 -14.11
N PRO A 503 -26.47 -11.11 -13.57
CA PRO A 503 -26.66 -11.26 -12.12
C PRO A 503 -25.35 -11.30 -11.33
N LEU A 504 -24.25 -11.85 -11.89
CA LEU A 504 -22.94 -11.89 -11.21
C LEU A 504 -22.35 -10.50 -10.98
N GLY A 505 -22.74 -9.50 -11.76
CA GLY A 505 -22.32 -8.12 -11.57
C GLY A 505 -23.09 -7.34 -10.49
N ARG A 506 -24.12 -7.93 -9.89
CA ARG A 506 -24.93 -7.25 -8.86
C ARG A 506 -24.26 -7.34 -7.50
N ILE A 507 -23.71 -6.24 -7.01
CA ILE A 507 -23.06 -6.14 -5.70
C ILE A 507 -24.03 -6.44 -4.54
N SER A 508 -25.31 -6.12 -4.72
CA SER A 508 -26.36 -6.38 -3.72
C SER A 508 -26.84 -7.83 -3.66
N TRP A 509 -26.53 -8.67 -4.65
CA TRP A 509 -26.94 -10.05 -4.70
C TRP A 509 -25.90 -10.94 -4.00
N TYR A 510 -26.24 -11.39 -2.78
CA TYR A 510 -25.29 -12.12 -1.91
C TYR A 510 -24.70 -13.39 -2.52
N PRO A 511 -25.44 -14.22 -3.30
CA PRO A 511 -24.82 -15.36 -3.99
C PRO A 511 -23.72 -14.95 -4.98
N ALA A 512 -23.87 -13.82 -5.69
CA ALA A 512 -22.79 -13.33 -6.56
C ALA A 512 -21.54 -12.94 -5.74
N VAL A 513 -21.74 -12.32 -4.57
CA VAL A 513 -20.66 -11.98 -3.65
C VAL A 513 -19.89 -13.23 -3.23
N VAL A 514 -20.59 -14.30 -2.81
CA VAL A 514 -20.00 -15.57 -2.36
C VAL A 514 -19.26 -16.26 -3.50
N ILE A 515 -19.93 -16.44 -4.67
CA ILE A 515 -19.34 -17.15 -5.81
C ILE A 515 -18.09 -16.43 -6.33
N THR A 516 -18.18 -15.11 -6.54
CA THR A 516 -17.03 -14.35 -7.07
C THR A 516 -15.90 -14.22 -6.07
N SER A 517 -16.18 -14.17 -4.76
CA SER A 517 -15.16 -14.27 -3.71
C SER A 517 -14.46 -15.63 -3.74
N ALA A 518 -15.23 -16.73 -3.80
CA ALA A 518 -14.67 -18.07 -3.87
C ALA A 518 -13.81 -18.26 -5.13
N MET A 519 -14.28 -17.79 -6.28
CA MET A 519 -13.53 -17.84 -7.54
C MET A 519 -12.20 -17.06 -7.42
N PHE A 520 -12.25 -15.84 -6.90
CA PHE A 520 -11.05 -15.00 -6.79
C PHE A 520 -10.05 -15.58 -5.77
N VAL A 521 -10.55 -16.09 -4.63
CA VAL A 521 -9.72 -16.79 -3.64
C VAL A 521 -9.11 -18.06 -4.21
N ALA A 522 -9.87 -18.84 -4.99
CA ALA A 522 -9.32 -20.03 -5.66
C ALA A 522 -8.21 -19.68 -6.65
N MET A 523 -8.33 -18.56 -7.37
CA MET A 523 -7.30 -18.10 -8.31
C MET A 523 -5.99 -17.75 -7.60
N TRP A 524 -6.00 -16.86 -6.61
CA TRP A 524 -4.78 -16.50 -5.91
C TRP A 524 -4.31 -17.59 -4.95
N GLY A 525 -5.24 -18.37 -4.39
CA GLY A 525 -4.94 -19.50 -3.53
C GLY A 525 -4.21 -20.62 -4.26
N TYR A 526 -4.48 -20.82 -5.55
CA TYR A 526 -3.73 -21.75 -6.39
C TYR A 526 -2.24 -21.38 -6.46
N PHE A 527 -1.91 -20.12 -6.77
CA PHE A 527 -0.53 -19.64 -6.80
C PHE A 527 0.12 -19.65 -5.41
N LEU A 528 -0.64 -19.32 -4.36
CA LEU A 528 -0.15 -19.46 -2.99
C LEU A 528 0.23 -20.90 -2.66
N TYR A 529 -0.66 -21.84 -2.93
CA TYR A 529 -0.42 -23.26 -2.65
C TYR A 529 0.76 -23.80 -3.45
N GLN A 530 0.86 -23.42 -4.73
CA GLN A 530 1.99 -23.69 -5.58
C GLN A 530 3.31 -23.19 -4.96
N GLY A 531 3.34 -21.91 -4.55
CA GLY A 531 4.53 -21.33 -3.92
C GLY A 531 4.91 -21.95 -2.58
N VAL A 532 3.94 -22.41 -1.79
CA VAL A 532 4.19 -23.08 -0.50
C VAL A 532 4.73 -24.50 -0.69
N THR A 533 4.27 -25.20 -1.71
CA THR A 533 4.69 -26.58 -2.01
C THR A 533 5.90 -26.67 -2.94
N ASP A 534 6.37 -25.53 -3.46
CA ASP A 534 7.55 -25.47 -4.33
C ASP A 534 8.81 -25.93 -3.57
N PRO A 535 9.48 -27.01 -3.99
CA PRO A 535 10.69 -27.52 -3.35
C PRO A 535 11.86 -26.53 -3.33
N LEU A 536 11.87 -25.57 -4.26
CA LEU A 536 12.90 -24.54 -4.39
C LEU A 536 12.63 -23.31 -3.49
N GLY A 537 11.48 -23.31 -2.78
CA GLY A 537 11.01 -22.17 -2.00
C GLY A 537 10.40 -21.09 -2.90
N GLY A 538 9.08 -21.12 -3.07
CA GLY A 538 8.32 -20.32 -4.03
C GLY A 538 8.52 -18.80 -4.00
N ILE A 539 9.24 -18.26 -3.00
CA ILE A 539 9.60 -16.85 -2.96
C ILE A 539 10.56 -16.48 -4.11
N ASN A 540 11.42 -17.41 -4.55
CA ASN A 540 12.40 -17.16 -5.60
C ASN A 540 11.77 -17.10 -6.99
N SER A 541 10.67 -17.81 -7.22
CA SER A 541 9.90 -17.77 -8.47
C SER A 541 8.86 -16.65 -8.46
N LEU A 542 8.07 -16.55 -7.40
CA LEU A 542 6.92 -15.67 -7.35
C LEU A 542 7.28 -14.22 -7.00
N TRP A 543 8.33 -13.94 -6.21
CA TRP A 543 8.68 -12.55 -5.87
C TRP A 543 9.15 -11.72 -7.06
N PRO A 544 10.03 -12.21 -7.97
CA PRO A 544 10.35 -11.49 -9.19
C PRO A 544 9.12 -11.29 -10.10
N LEU A 545 8.24 -12.28 -10.20
CA LEU A 545 7.00 -12.17 -10.96
C LEU A 545 6.07 -11.09 -10.36
N PHE A 546 5.96 -11.03 -9.04
CA PHE A 546 5.28 -9.95 -8.32
C PHE A 546 5.88 -8.58 -8.65
N GLY A 547 7.21 -8.45 -8.59
CA GLY A 547 7.90 -7.19 -8.88
C GLY A 547 7.66 -6.71 -10.32
N ILE A 548 7.78 -7.61 -11.30
CA ILE A 548 7.49 -7.35 -12.71
C ILE A 548 6.03 -6.92 -12.87
N ALA A 549 5.08 -7.71 -12.37
CA ALA A 549 3.65 -7.46 -12.49
C ALA A 549 3.24 -6.11 -11.87
N ASN A 550 3.73 -5.83 -10.66
CA ASN A 550 3.44 -4.59 -9.94
C ASN A 550 3.96 -3.34 -10.67
N GLN A 551 5.18 -3.39 -11.22
CA GLN A 551 5.72 -2.26 -11.98
C GLN A 551 5.13 -2.14 -13.38
N LEU A 552 4.72 -3.22 -14.01
CA LEU A 552 3.94 -3.15 -15.26
C LEU A 552 2.60 -2.45 -15.04
N LEU A 553 1.94 -2.72 -13.92
CA LEU A 553 0.73 -2.00 -13.53
C LEU A 553 1.00 -0.51 -13.29
N ALA A 554 2.14 -0.15 -12.70
CA ALA A 554 2.58 1.24 -12.56
C ALA A 554 2.77 1.91 -13.93
N SER A 555 3.30 1.17 -14.91
CA SER A 555 3.45 1.66 -16.29
C SER A 555 2.07 1.95 -16.93
N VAL A 556 1.07 1.10 -16.70
CA VAL A 556 -0.32 1.37 -17.14
C VAL A 556 -0.86 2.65 -16.50
N ALA A 557 -0.65 2.82 -15.20
CA ALA A 557 -1.09 4.02 -14.48
C ALA A 557 -0.43 5.30 -15.02
N LEU A 558 0.88 5.25 -15.29
CA LEU A 558 1.60 6.38 -15.88
C LEU A 558 1.17 6.67 -17.33
N CYS A 559 0.79 5.66 -18.12
CA CYS A 559 0.16 5.87 -19.43
C CYS A 559 -1.14 6.67 -19.31
N VAL A 560 -2.02 6.28 -18.39
CA VAL A 560 -3.26 7.00 -18.11
C VAL A 560 -2.98 8.42 -17.64
N GLY A 561 -2.09 8.58 -16.65
CA GLY A 561 -1.70 9.88 -16.11
C GLY A 561 -1.11 10.82 -17.19
N THR A 562 -0.24 10.31 -18.04
CA THR A 562 0.33 11.07 -19.17
C THR A 562 -0.76 11.50 -20.15
N THR A 563 -1.67 10.60 -20.51
CA THR A 563 -2.79 10.89 -21.41
C THR A 563 -3.69 11.98 -20.85
N VAL A 564 -4.00 11.90 -19.54
CA VAL A 564 -4.78 12.93 -18.85
C VAL A 564 -4.08 14.29 -18.90
N ILE A 565 -2.77 14.36 -18.59
CA ILE A 565 -2.00 15.62 -18.61
C ILE A 565 -2.01 16.23 -20.01
N ILE A 566 -1.84 15.43 -21.08
CA ILE A 566 -1.87 15.89 -22.47
C ILE A 566 -3.26 16.42 -22.81
N LYS A 567 -4.34 15.69 -22.48
CA LYS A 567 -5.74 16.08 -22.75
C LYS A 567 -6.19 17.32 -21.97
N MET A 568 -5.58 17.61 -20.84
CA MET A 568 -5.79 18.86 -20.08
C MET A 568 -5.10 20.07 -20.75
N GLY A 569 -4.46 19.91 -21.93
CA GLY A 569 -3.69 20.95 -22.58
C GLY A 569 -2.38 21.30 -21.86
N LYS A 570 -1.88 20.41 -21.00
CA LYS A 570 -0.67 20.60 -20.21
C LYS A 570 0.50 19.73 -20.69
N ALA A 571 0.56 19.44 -22.01
CA ALA A 571 1.56 18.57 -22.62
C ALA A 571 3.02 18.90 -22.23
N ARG A 572 3.35 20.19 -22.00
CA ARG A 572 4.67 20.62 -21.52
C ARG A 572 5.10 19.98 -20.18
N PHE A 573 4.16 19.45 -19.41
CA PHE A 573 4.41 18.77 -18.13
C PHE A 573 4.33 17.25 -18.23
N ALA A 574 4.09 16.68 -19.42
CA ALA A 574 3.98 15.23 -19.61
C ALA A 574 5.25 14.48 -19.20
N TRP A 575 6.43 15.13 -19.22
CA TRP A 575 7.71 14.56 -18.78
C TRP A 575 7.67 14.07 -17.32
N LEU A 576 6.82 14.67 -16.47
CA LEU A 576 6.65 14.25 -15.07
C LEU A 576 6.22 12.79 -14.93
N THR A 577 5.49 12.28 -15.90
CA THR A 577 5.02 10.88 -15.95
C THR A 577 5.73 10.06 -17.01
N LEU A 578 6.20 10.67 -18.10
CA LEU A 578 6.92 9.98 -19.18
C LEU A 578 8.31 9.50 -18.76
N VAL A 579 9.07 10.28 -17.98
CA VAL A 579 10.41 9.88 -17.53
C VAL A 579 10.33 8.64 -16.63
N PRO A 580 9.52 8.63 -15.54
CA PRO A 580 9.36 7.39 -14.75
C PRO A 580 8.73 6.25 -15.56
N LEU A 581 7.83 6.52 -16.52
CA LEU A 581 7.29 5.50 -17.40
C LEU A 581 8.38 4.83 -18.25
N ALA A 582 9.23 5.62 -18.90
CA ALA A 582 10.32 5.10 -19.74
C ALA A 582 11.30 4.25 -18.91
N TRP A 583 11.63 4.71 -17.71
CA TRP A 583 12.45 3.94 -16.76
C TRP A 583 11.81 2.62 -16.38
N LEU A 584 10.56 2.63 -15.94
CA LEU A 584 9.84 1.42 -15.52
C LEU A 584 9.70 0.41 -16.65
N VAL A 585 9.34 0.87 -17.84
CA VAL A 585 9.22 -0.02 -19.02
C VAL A 585 10.57 -0.66 -19.34
N SER A 586 11.66 0.11 -19.30
CA SER A 586 13.01 -0.43 -19.52
C SER A 586 13.39 -1.49 -18.48
N VAL A 587 13.16 -1.21 -17.20
CA VAL A 587 13.46 -2.13 -16.09
C VAL A 587 12.60 -3.40 -16.20
N THR A 588 11.28 -3.25 -16.31
CA THR A 588 10.35 -4.38 -16.23
C THR A 588 10.38 -5.28 -17.45
N MET A 589 10.53 -4.69 -18.66
CA MET A 589 10.67 -5.47 -19.88
C MET A 589 11.98 -6.25 -19.90
N THR A 590 13.08 -5.65 -19.44
CA THR A 590 14.36 -6.35 -19.32
C THR A 590 14.27 -7.47 -18.30
N ALA A 591 13.67 -7.23 -17.12
CA ALA A 591 13.50 -8.26 -16.10
C ALA A 591 12.62 -9.40 -16.59
N GLY A 592 11.47 -9.09 -17.20
CA GLY A 592 10.55 -10.10 -17.75
C GLY A 592 11.20 -10.93 -18.86
N TYR A 593 11.91 -10.28 -19.77
CA TYR A 593 12.65 -10.99 -20.83
C TYR A 593 13.69 -11.96 -20.23
N GLN A 594 14.51 -11.48 -19.28
CA GLN A 594 15.52 -12.34 -18.63
C GLN A 594 14.88 -13.48 -17.83
N LYS A 595 13.79 -13.22 -17.11
CA LYS A 595 13.06 -14.27 -16.37
C LYS A 595 12.43 -15.33 -17.28
N ILE A 596 12.05 -14.99 -18.49
CA ILE A 596 11.47 -15.96 -19.42
C ILE A 596 12.57 -16.68 -20.20
N PHE A 597 13.53 -15.96 -20.78
CA PHE A 597 14.42 -16.46 -21.84
C PHE A 597 15.90 -16.59 -21.43
N SER A 598 16.30 -16.23 -20.20
CA SER A 598 17.69 -16.39 -19.79
C SER A 598 18.14 -17.85 -19.95
N PRO A 599 19.34 -18.08 -20.55
CA PRO A 599 19.91 -19.42 -20.61
C PRO A 599 20.37 -19.95 -19.24
N GLU A 600 20.55 -19.07 -18.25
CA GLU A 600 20.94 -19.44 -16.90
C GLU A 600 19.73 -20.01 -16.13
N PRO A 601 19.78 -21.27 -15.68
CA PRO A 601 18.62 -21.94 -15.06
C PRO A 601 18.18 -21.32 -13.73
N ARG A 602 19.09 -20.73 -12.97
CA ARG A 602 18.74 -20.02 -11.72
C ARG A 602 17.92 -18.75 -11.97
N LEU A 603 17.95 -18.24 -13.21
CA LEU A 603 17.29 -17.00 -13.59
C LEU A 603 16.08 -17.24 -14.49
N GLY A 604 16.23 -18.03 -15.55
CA GLY A 604 15.22 -18.20 -16.61
C GLY A 604 14.25 -19.34 -16.33
N PHE A 605 12.96 -19.07 -16.35
CA PHE A 605 11.91 -20.08 -16.16
C PHE A 605 11.98 -21.21 -17.22
N LEU A 606 12.13 -20.85 -18.50
CA LEU A 606 12.16 -21.86 -19.57
C LEU A 606 13.43 -22.71 -19.56
N SER A 607 14.59 -22.13 -19.23
CA SER A 607 15.83 -22.88 -19.10
C SER A 607 15.83 -23.80 -17.87
N HIS A 608 15.23 -23.37 -16.76
CA HIS A 608 15.04 -24.20 -15.58
C HIS A 608 14.11 -25.38 -15.87
N ALA A 609 12.93 -25.12 -16.46
CA ALA A 609 12.01 -26.16 -16.89
C ALA A 609 12.67 -27.18 -17.85
N ARG A 610 13.56 -26.70 -18.74
CA ARG A 610 14.25 -27.55 -19.70
C ARG A 610 15.20 -28.53 -19.01
N ILE A 611 16.04 -28.08 -18.07
CA ILE A 611 16.95 -28.96 -17.32
C ILE A 611 16.18 -30.07 -16.60
N PHE A 612 15.05 -29.73 -15.97
CA PHE A 612 14.21 -30.70 -15.29
C PHE A 612 13.56 -31.70 -16.29
N THR A 613 13.16 -31.20 -17.46
CA THR A 613 12.60 -32.04 -18.52
C THR A 613 13.65 -33.04 -19.06
N ASP A 614 14.88 -32.56 -19.33
CA ASP A 614 15.96 -33.35 -19.85
C ASP A 614 16.40 -34.42 -18.82
N ALA A 615 16.52 -34.05 -17.54
CA ALA A 615 16.84 -35.01 -16.47
C ALA A 615 15.79 -36.12 -16.32
N LEU A 616 14.49 -35.79 -16.42
CA LEU A 616 13.44 -36.80 -16.39
C LEU A 616 13.45 -37.70 -17.62
N ALA A 617 13.78 -37.16 -18.79
CA ALA A 617 13.93 -37.98 -20.03
C ALA A 617 15.08 -38.98 -19.94
N GLU A 618 16.13 -38.64 -19.19
CA GLU A 618 17.26 -39.53 -18.89
C GLU A 618 16.98 -40.46 -17.70
N GLY A 619 15.76 -40.49 -17.15
CA GLY A 619 15.39 -41.31 -15.99
C GLY A 619 16.01 -40.85 -14.66
N ARG A 620 16.57 -39.65 -14.60
CA ARG A 620 17.18 -39.06 -13.38
C ARG A 620 16.19 -38.11 -12.69
N ILE A 621 16.16 -38.15 -11.37
CA ILE A 621 15.46 -37.12 -10.58
C ILE A 621 16.43 -35.95 -10.41
N PRO A 622 16.10 -34.74 -10.94
CA PRO A 622 16.97 -33.58 -10.83
C PRO A 622 17.11 -33.12 -9.38
N ALA A 623 18.27 -32.55 -9.05
CA ALA A 623 18.50 -31.96 -7.74
C ALA A 623 17.45 -30.87 -7.46
N GLY A 624 16.85 -30.89 -6.25
CA GLY A 624 15.76 -30.01 -5.87
C GLY A 624 14.36 -30.60 -5.97
N ALA A 625 14.18 -31.76 -6.64
CA ALA A 625 12.92 -32.49 -6.66
C ALA A 625 13.00 -33.75 -5.78
N ALA A 626 11.99 -33.99 -4.94
CA ALA A 626 11.92 -35.19 -4.10
C ALA A 626 11.45 -36.43 -4.86
N SER A 627 10.82 -36.26 -6.02
CA SER A 627 10.26 -37.34 -6.86
C SER A 627 10.11 -36.87 -8.31
N ALA A 628 9.84 -37.81 -9.22
CA ALA A 628 9.55 -37.50 -10.62
C ALA A 628 8.28 -36.63 -10.74
N ASP A 629 7.28 -36.84 -9.90
CA ASP A 629 6.06 -36.03 -9.91
C ASP A 629 6.31 -34.63 -9.41
N ALA A 630 7.14 -34.44 -8.36
CA ALA A 630 7.60 -33.13 -7.92
C ALA A 630 8.37 -32.38 -9.02
N ALA A 631 9.22 -33.11 -9.78
CA ALA A 631 9.92 -32.52 -10.92
C ALA A 631 8.95 -32.07 -12.04
N ARG A 632 7.92 -32.91 -12.37
CA ARG A 632 6.86 -32.49 -13.32
C ARG A 632 6.10 -31.26 -12.86
N GLN A 633 5.82 -31.16 -11.55
CA GLN A 633 5.16 -29.99 -10.98
C GLN A 633 6.02 -28.72 -11.14
N ILE A 634 7.33 -28.80 -10.89
CA ILE A 634 8.26 -27.69 -11.09
C ILE A 634 8.27 -27.25 -12.57
N ILE A 635 8.37 -28.21 -13.51
CA ILE A 635 8.31 -27.91 -14.95
C ILE A 635 7.02 -27.17 -15.33
N PHE A 636 5.88 -27.63 -14.79
CA PHE A 636 4.60 -26.98 -15.04
C PHE A 636 4.56 -25.57 -14.47
N ASN A 637 5.04 -25.37 -13.24
CA ASN A 637 5.10 -24.08 -12.55
C ASN A 637 5.94 -23.08 -13.34
N ASP A 638 7.15 -23.44 -13.74
CA ASP A 638 8.04 -22.60 -14.53
C ASP A 638 7.42 -22.17 -15.87
N ARG A 639 6.79 -23.11 -16.57
CA ARG A 639 6.10 -22.80 -17.83
C ARG A 639 4.90 -21.87 -17.62
N LEU A 640 4.15 -22.05 -16.54
CA LEU A 640 3.04 -21.20 -16.18
C LEU A 640 3.53 -19.77 -15.83
N ASP A 641 4.58 -19.65 -15.02
CA ASP A 641 5.17 -18.36 -14.63
C ASP A 641 5.73 -17.61 -15.84
N ALA A 642 6.38 -18.34 -16.78
CA ALA A 642 6.82 -17.77 -18.05
C ALA A 642 5.65 -17.25 -18.90
N ALA A 643 4.55 -18.01 -18.99
CA ALA A 643 3.36 -17.63 -19.74
C ALA A 643 2.65 -16.40 -19.12
N VAL A 644 2.55 -16.37 -17.78
CA VAL A 644 1.96 -15.22 -17.04
C VAL A 644 2.81 -13.97 -17.22
N ALA A 645 4.14 -14.08 -17.10
CA ALA A 645 5.04 -12.96 -17.34
C ALA A 645 4.93 -12.42 -18.78
N ALA A 646 4.91 -13.31 -19.77
CA ALA A 646 4.74 -12.95 -21.19
C ALA A 646 3.39 -12.27 -21.44
N PHE A 647 2.31 -12.76 -20.83
CA PHE A 647 0.99 -12.16 -20.93
C PHE A 647 0.99 -10.73 -20.39
N PHE A 648 1.57 -10.48 -19.21
CA PHE A 648 1.63 -9.13 -18.63
C PHE A 648 2.48 -8.18 -19.49
N MET A 649 3.62 -8.65 -20.00
CA MET A 649 4.47 -7.85 -20.89
C MET A 649 3.72 -7.47 -22.17
N LEU A 650 3.02 -8.41 -22.79
CA LEU A 650 2.24 -8.16 -24.00
C LEU A 650 1.10 -7.16 -23.73
N ALA A 651 0.39 -7.33 -22.62
CA ALA A 651 -0.68 -6.41 -22.23
C ALA A 651 -0.19 -4.97 -22.08
N VAL A 652 0.99 -4.78 -21.47
CA VAL A 652 1.58 -3.44 -21.33
C VAL A 652 2.06 -2.89 -22.68
N ILE A 653 2.64 -3.71 -23.55
CA ILE A 653 3.02 -3.29 -24.91
C ILE A 653 1.77 -2.78 -25.68
N VAL A 654 0.65 -3.49 -25.60
CA VAL A 654 -0.62 -3.07 -26.23
C VAL A 654 -1.10 -1.74 -25.69
N ILE A 655 -1.06 -1.55 -24.35
CA ILE A 655 -1.48 -0.30 -23.72
C ILE A 655 -0.53 0.85 -24.06
N LEU A 656 0.78 0.60 -24.08
CA LEU A 656 1.79 1.60 -24.50
C LEU A 656 1.59 2.02 -25.95
N ALA A 657 1.40 1.08 -26.86
CA ALA A 657 1.17 1.36 -28.27
C ALA A 657 -0.12 2.18 -28.48
N ALA A 658 -1.21 1.81 -27.79
CA ALA A 658 -2.46 2.55 -27.84
C ALA A 658 -2.29 3.97 -27.27
N SER A 659 -1.57 4.12 -26.15
CA SER A 659 -1.28 5.43 -25.55
C SER A 659 -0.41 6.29 -26.44
N ALA A 660 0.66 5.75 -27.00
CA ALA A 660 1.53 6.46 -27.93
C ALA A 660 0.78 6.94 -29.17
N ARG A 661 -0.13 6.09 -29.72
CA ARG A 661 -1.02 6.48 -30.82
C ARG A 661 -1.94 7.64 -30.44
N GLU A 662 -2.55 7.59 -29.24
CA GLU A 662 -3.44 8.66 -28.75
C GLU A 662 -2.65 9.97 -28.55
N TRP A 663 -1.47 9.92 -27.94
CA TRP A 663 -0.61 11.09 -27.77
C TRP A 663 -0.19 11.69 -29.10
N TRP A 664 0.23 10.84 -30.05
CA TRP A 664 0.62 11.29 -31.38
C TRP A 664 -0.54 12.01 -32.10
N THR A 665 -1.74 11.44 -32.06
CA THR A 665 -2.90 12.03 -32.75
C THR A 665 -3.32 13.37 -32.14
N ILE A 666 -3.19 13.52 -30.82
CA ILE A 666 -3.49 14.79 -30.12
C ILE A 666 -2.38 15.83 -30.40
N LEU A 667 -1.12 15.47 -30.22
CA LEU A 667 0.01 16.39 -30.35
C LEU A 667 0.22 16.84 -31.79
N SER A 668 -0.13 15.99 -32.77
CA SER A 668 -0.11 16.36 -34.21
C SER A 668 -1.32 17.18 -34.66
N GLY A 669 -2.25 17.50 -33.77
CA GLY A 669 -3.46 18.27 -34.11
C GLY A 669 -4.53 17.48 -34.84
N ARG A 670 -4.34 16.17 -35.09
CA ARG A 670 -5.32 15.33 -35.83
C ARG A 670 -6.56 15.01 -34.96
N LYS A 671 -6.44 15.12 -33.67
CA LYS A 671 -7.53 14.89 -32.70
C LYS A 671 -7.53 16.02 -31.67
N ALA A 672 -8.70 16.55 -31.34
CA ALA A 672 -8.82 17.55 -30.28
C ALA A 672 -8.48 16.94 -28.90
N ALA A 673 -7.78 17.72 -28.08
CA ALA A 673 -7.52 17.38 -26.70
C ALA A 673 -8.79 17.60 -25.86
N VAL A 674 -9.62 16.57 -25.74
CA VAL A 674 -10.87 16.64 -24.97
C VAL A 674 -10.66 15.91 -23.64
N SER A 675 -10.75 16.65 -22.53
CA SER A 675 -10.72 16.05 -21.18
C SER A 675 -12.08 15.44 -20.85
N THR A 676 -12.08 14.24 -20.25
CA THR A 676 -13.30 13.57 -19.75
C THR A 676 -13.62 13.97 -18.30
N GLU A 677 -13.03 15.07 -17.82
CA GLU A 677 -13.34 15.59 -16.48
C GLU A 677 -14.82 15.94 -16.36
N VAL A 678 -15.37 15.63 -15.20
CA VAL A 678 -16.74 16.06 -14.87
C VAL A 678 -16.78 17.58 -14.80
N PRO A 679 -17.86 18.22 -15.29
CA PRO A 679 -18.03 19.66 -15.22
C PRO A 679 -17.78 20.20 -13.80
N TYR A 680 -17.30 21.43 -13.72
CA TYR A 680 -17.09 22.10 -12.45
C TYR A 680 -18.44 22.31 -11.74
N GLU A 681 -18.50 21.80 -10.51
CA GLU A 681 -19.60 22.10 -9.58
C GLU A 681 -18.96 22.66 -8.30
N PRO A 682 -19.52 23.76 -7.73
CA PRO A 682 -19.01 24.32 -6.49
C PRO A 682 -19.26 23.36 -5.32
N ALA A 683 -18.29 23.23 -4.42
CA ALA A 683 -18.45 22.50 -3.17
C ALA A 683 -19.59 23.12 -2.33
N LEU A 684 -20.30 22.30 -1.55
CA LEU A 684 -21.44 22.75 -0.75
C LEU A 684 -21.10 23.97 0.13
N ALA A 685 -19.96 23.97 0.79
CA ALA A 685 -19.47 25.10 1.59
C ALA A 685 -19.26 26.38 0.75
N ALA A 686 -18.72 26.27 -0.45
CA ALA A 686 -18.49 27.40 -1.35
C ALA A 686 -19.80 27.90 -1.99
N ALA A 687 -20.75 27.01 -2.25
CA ALA A 687 -22.09 27.38 -2.74
C ALA A 687 -22.86 28.15 -1.67
N MET A 688 -22.78 27.76 -0.40
CA MET A 688 -23.39 28.48 0.72
C MET A 688 -22.80 29.89 0.88
N LEU A 689 -21.47 30.04 0.84
CA LEU A 689 -20.81 31.36 0.92
C LEU A 689 -21.18 32.28 -0.25
N ARG A 690 -21.39 31.74 -1.47
CA ARG A 690 -21.83 32.51 -2.63
C ARG A 690 -23.32 32.88 -2.52
N ALA A 691 -24.15 32.02 -1.99
CA ALA A 691 -25.55 32.33 -1.73
C ALA A 691 -25.69 33.45 -0.70
N ASP A 692 -24.89 33.44 0.37
CA ASP A 692 -24.84 34.50 1.36
C ASP A 692 -24.31 35.83 0.77
N SER A 693 -23.34 35.81 -0.11
CA SER A 693 -22.83 37.01 -0.80
C SER A 693 -23.82 37.58 -1.83
N LEU A 694 -24.58 36.72 -2.52
CA LEU A 694 -25.67 37.13 -3.42
C LEU A 694 -26.88 37.70 -2.62
N GLY A 695 -27.20 37.09 -1.49
CA GLY A 695 -28.23 37.56 -0.60
C GLY A 695 -27.92 38.93 0.00
N THR A 696 -26.62 39.25 0.29
CA THR A 696 -26.17 40.57 0.73
C THR A 696 -26.18 41.61 -0.37
N VAL A 697 -25.99 41.24 -1.64
CA VAL A 697 -26.06 42.18 -2.77
C VAL A 697 -27.50 42.55 -3.13
N VAL A 698 -28.45 41.62 -2.97
CA VAL A 698 -29.90 41.91 -3.20
C VAL A 698 -30.49 42.73 -2.04
N ALA A 699 -29.89 42.71 -0.84
CA ALA A 699 -30.34 43.46 0.32
C ALA A 699 -29.85 44.91 0.39
N THR A 700 -29.09 45.40 -0.60
CA THR A 700 -28.55 46.80 -0.63
C THR A 700 -29.41 47.79 -1.41
N GLU A 701 -30.62 47.44 -1.88
CA GLU A 701 -31.61 48.47 -2.28
C GLU A 701 -32.66 48.68 -1.19
N PRO A 702 -33.21 49.92 -1.02
CA PRO A 702 -33.35 50.53 0.31
C PRO A 702 -34.61 50.14 1.06
N ALA A 703 -34.53 49.19 1.95
CA ALA A 703 -35.54 49.00 2.98
C ALA A 703 -35.03 49.55 4.34
N ARG A 704 -35.20 50.81 4.53
CA ARG A 704 -34.88 51.55 5.78
C ARG A 704 -35.62 51.09 7.06
N ARG A 705 -36.16 49.85 7.14
CA ARG A 705 -37.00 49.43 8.28
C ARG A 705 -36.68 48.07 8.93
N THR A 706 -35.62 47.35 8.58
CA THR A 706 -35.33 46.04 9.21
C THR A 706 -33.95 45.90 9.84
N ARG A 707 -33.45 46.94 10.51
CA ARG A 707 -32.12 46.97 11.14
C ARG A 707 -31.98 46.15 12.44
N ARG A 708 -32.94 45.28 12.81
CA ARG A 708 -32.88 44.50 14.07
C ARG A 708 -32.78 43.01 13.96
N LEU A 709 -32.62 42.41 12.73
CA LEU A 709 -32.56 40.95 12.55
C LEU A 709 -31.21 40.43 12.06
N ALA A 710 -30.25 41.26 11.69
CA ALA A 710 -28.97 40.86 11.11
C ALA A 710 -28.03 40.06 12.02
N PRO A 711 -27.94 40.28 13.37
CA PRO A 711 -26.97 39.51 14.18
C PRO A 711 -27.32 38.05 14.40
N ARG A 712 -28.60 37.69 14.41
CA ARG A 712 -29.02 36.30 14.69
C ARG A 712 -28.86 35.36 13.51
N ALA A 713 -29.02 35.84 12.28
CA ALA A 713 -28.82 35.05 11.07
C ALA A 713 -27.33 34.76 10.81
N LEU A 714 -26.47 35.74 11.11
CA LEU A 714 -25.01 35.60 10.98
C LEU A 714 -24.43 34.56 11.97
N PHE A 715 -24.94 34.55 13.22
CA PHE A 715 -24.53 33.57 14.23
C PHE A 715 -25.05 32.14 13.89
N GLY A 716 -26.20 32.00 13.27
CA GLY A 716 -26.72 30.73 12.80
C GLY A 716 -25.89 30.13 11.64
N ALA A 717 -25.50 30.95 10.67
CA ALA A 717 -24.68 30.56 9.53
C ALA A 717 -23.23 30.23 9.94
N ILE A 718 -22.64 31.02 10.83
CA ILE A 718 -21.29 30.78 11.38
C ILE A 718 -21.30 29.51 12.26
N GLY A 719 -22.34 29.30 13.08
CA GLY A 719 -22.50 28.07 13.86
C GLY A 719 -22.61 26.81 13.01
N SER A 720 -23.34 26.88 11.90
CA SER A 720 -23.48 25.75 10.96
C SER A 720 -22.19 25.46 10.19
N ALA A 721 -21.48 26.49 9.76
CA ALA A 721 -20.18 26.34 9.09
C ALA A 721 -19.10 25.80 10.03
N VAL A 722 -19.07 26.24 11.28
CA VAL A 722 -18.13 25.75 12.31
C VAL A 722 -18.46 24.30 12.70
N HIS A 723 -19.74 23.91 12.72
CA HIS A 723 -20.17 22.54 13.04
C HIS A 723 -19.80 21.52 11.95
N VAL A 724 -19.93 21.92 10.69
CA VAL A 724 -19.49 21.09 9.55
C VAL A 724 -17.95 20.95 9.50
N ILE A 725 -17.22 21.95 10.00
CA ILE A 725 -15.74 21.94 10.00
C ILE A 725 -15.14 21.16 11.19
N ILE A 726 -15.83 21.11 12.34
CA ILE A 726 -15.26 20.58 13.60
C ILE A 726 -15.80 19.18 13.95
N GLY A 727 -16.86 18.68 13.28
CA GLY A 727 -17.42 17.34 13.53
C GLY A 727 -17.92 17.15 14.97
N ALA A 728 -18.71 18.09 15.50
CA ALA A 728 -19.09 18.08 16.89
C ALA A 728 -20.42 17.33 17.17
N PRO A 729 -20.56 16.73 18.37
CA PRO A 729 -21.58 15.71 18.69
C PRO A 729 -22.97 16.24 19.07
N ASP A 730 -23.33 17.51 18.89
CA ASP A 730 -24.51 18.09 19.55
C ASP A 730 -25.66 18.53 18.60
N TRP A 731 -25.86 17.78 17.51
CA TRP A 731 -26.93 18.06 16.57
C TRP A 731 -28.33 17.95 17.20
N ARG A 732 -28.52 17.16 18.30
CA ARG A 732 -29.79 17.08 19.03
C ARG A 732 -30.21 18.42 19.66
N ARG A 733 -29.25 19.21 20.14
CA ARG A 733 -29.50 20.59 20.60
C ARG A 733 -29.90 21.50 19.44
N TYR A 734 -29.30 21.31 18.28
CA TYR A 734 -29.59 22.08 17.06
C TYR A 734 -30.97 21.74 16.47
N ALA A 735 -31.31 20.46 16.40
CA ALA A 735 -32.62 20.00 15.95
C ALA A 735 -33.74 20.49 16.89
N ASN A 736 -33.50 20.58 18.19
CA ASN A 736 -34.44 21.13 19.15
C ASN A 736 -34.55 22.66 19.04
N ALA A 737 -33.45 23.35 18.74
CA ALA A 737 -33.48 24.80 18.49
C ALA A 737 -34.28 25.17 17.22
N ILE A 738 -34.16 24.32 16.15
CA ILE A 738 -34.94 24.50 14.91
C ILE A 738 -36.42 24.17 15.15
N ARG A 739 -36.76 23.18 15.98
CA ARG A 739 -38.16 22.83 16.32
C ARG A 739 -38.83 23.90 17.23
N SER A 740 -38.07 24.68 17.94
CA SER A 740 -38.58 25.75 18.81
C SER A 740 -38.70 27.12 18.14
N MET A 741 -38.37 27.23 16.85
CA MET A 741 -38.58 28.46 16.08
C MET A 741 -40.07 28.67 15.80
N PRO A 742 -40.65 29.84 16.13
CA PRO A 742 -42.06 30.09 15.86
C PRO A 742 -42.33 30.14 14.36
N ARG A 743 -43.25 29.30 13.91
CA ARG A 743 -43.83 29.34 12.54
C ARG A 743 -44.60 30.65 12.40
N ARG A 744 -44.30 31.48 11.44
CA ARG A 744 -45.08 32.68 11.11
C ARG A 744 -45.93 32.36 9.87
N LEU A 745 -47.20 32.50 10.04
CA LEU A 745 -48.15 32.67 8.95
C LEU A 745 -48.15 34.19 8.58
N ASP A 746 -48.27 34.49 7.28
CA ASP A 746 -48.49 35.87 6.86
C ASP A 746 -49.94 36.33 7.15
N ALA A 747 -50.21 37.61 6.99
CA ALA A 747 -51.51 38.19 7.27
C ALA A 747 -52.67 37.68 6.37
N GLY A 748 -52.38 36.76 5.44
CA GLY A 748 -53.35 36.16 4.54
C GLY A 748 -53.52 34.65 4.75
N GLY A 749 -52.86 34.03 5.74
CA GLY A 749 -52.98 32.61 6.05
C GLY A 749 -52.25 31.65 5.09
N ALA A 750 -51.36 32.16 4.23
CA ALA A 750 -50.52 31.34 3.37
C ALA A 750 -49.18 31.04 4.08
N GLU A 751 -48.72 29.79 4.04
CA GLU A 751 -47.36 29.44 4.46
C GLU A 751 -46.36 30.14 3.54
N VAL A 752 -45.61 31.08 4.11
CA VAL A 752 -44.51 31.73 3.39
C VAL A 752 -43.44 30.66 3.16
N LEU A 753 -43.12 30.40 1.89
CA LEU A 753 -42.07 29.48 1.47
C LEU A 753 -40.77 29.78 2.20
N ALA A 754 -40.28 28.77 2.86
CA ALA A 754 -38.99 28.77 3.56
C ALA A 754 -37.87 29.32 2.68
N THR A 755 -36.98 30.11 3.24
CA THR A 755 -35.77 30.59 2.56
C THR A 755 -34.93 29.41 2.08
N PRO A 756 -34.09 29.55 1.05
CA PRO A 756 -33.21 28.48 0.58
C PRO A 756 -32.38 27.82 1.69
N THR A 757 -32.11 28.55 2.76
CA THR A 757 -31.43 28.09 3.98
C THR A 757 -32.30 27.17 4.83
N GLU A 758 -33.60 27.42 4.92
CA GLU A 758 -34.55 26.58 5.65
C GLU A 758 -34.87 25.29 4.88
N PHE A 759 -34.98 25.36 3.56
CA PHE A 759 -35.13 24.18 2.69
C PHE A 759 -33.92 23.26 2.69
N ALA A 760 -32.70 23.81 2.78
CA ALA A 760 -31.47 23.05 2.93
C ALA A 760 -31.37 22.40 4.32
N ALA A 761 -31.80 23.10 5.36
CA ALA A 761 -31.85 22.60 6.74
C ALA A 761 -32.90 21.48 6.90
N GLU A 762 -34.07 21.58 6.28
CA GLU A 762 -35.09 20.54 6.29
C GLU A 762 -34.69 19.30 5.49
N ARG A 763 -34.06 19.45 4.34
CA ARG A 763 -33.52 18.32 3.58
C ARG A 763 -32.34 17.64 4.30
N LEU A 764 -31.50 18.37 4.99
CA LEU A 764 -30.46 17.82 5.86
C LEU A 764 -31.10 17.09 7.05
N ALA A 765 -32.05 17.67 7.74
CA ALA A 765 -32.76 17.05 8.85
C ALA A 765 -33.52 15.78 8.40
N ALA A 766 -34.18 15.78 7.25
CA ALA A 766 -34.90 14.63 6.69
C ALA A 766 -33.93 13.50 6.21
N ARG A 767 -32.73 13.85 5.77
CA ARG A 767 -31.69 12.87 5.39
C ARG A 767 -31.05 12.17 6.58
N TYR A 768 -30.91 12.87 7.70
CA TYR A 768 -30.29 12.33 8.92
C TYR A 768 -31.29 11.77 9.94
N SER A 769 -32.61 11.98 9.74
CA SER A 769 -33.66 11.42 10.60
C SER A 769 -34.07 9.99 10.27
N LYS A 770 -33.54 9.38 9.19
CA LYS A 770 -33.76 7.94 8.93
C LYS A 770 -32.88 7.09 9.87
N PRO A 771 -33.47 6.19 10.68
CA PRO A 771 -32.69 5.28 11.51
C PRO A 771 -31.91 4.32 10.58
N GLY A 772 -30.57 4.44 10.57
CA GLY A 772 -29.68 3.54 9.81
C GLY A 772 -28.60 4.20 8.94
N SER A 773 -28.60 5.52 8.71
CA SER A 773 -27.53 6.21 7.98
C SER A 773 -26.50 6.79 8.94
N ARG A 774 -25.68 5.93 9.53
CA ARG A 774 -24.45 6.35 10.23
C ARG A 774 -23.27 6.10 9.29
N CYS A 775 -22.53 7.16 8.96
CA CYS A 775 -21.24 7.05 8.29
C CYS A 775 -20.26 6.29 9.19
N CYS A 776 -19.54 5.34 8.60
CA CYS A 776 -18.34 4.75 9.18
C CYS A 776 -17.20 5.76 9.24
#